data_a13cb4cd4a2979e29d05bdaaddcf5286
#
_entry.id   a13cb4cd4a2979e29d05bdaaddcf5286
#
_cell.length_a   1.000
_cell.length_b   1.000
_cell.length_c   1.000
_cell.angle_alpha   90.00
_cell.angle_beta   90.00
_cell.angle_gamma   90.00
#
_symmetry.space_group_name_H-M   'P 1'
#
loop_
_entity.id
_entity.type
_entity.pdbx_description
1 polymer ?
#
loop_
_entity_poly.entity_id
_entity_poly.type
_entity_poly.pdbx_seq_one_letter_code
_entity_poly.pdbx_strand_id
1 'polypeptide(L)'
;MQANLSRSAAATVLALALAAVALGPAASPAAAATIPAGSGSYTDSRPAGTSGPTTNTGAPVTPKLTAAARNKPVPTNDWWSSLAYQRYGDNPYSTPMYGHPLTYQATSGGLEVGYPTAPAVVGDGRQYEYAHKADLTVGLNGLNSPDTKADDWSDWTVTPYWSDGTRTLRTTIGHGMPFVYAKGSGGDARITTAGTPTVFADNGNVLGITVAGHHYALFAPTGSDWNVSGTAITAGLGGKDYFSLAVLPSTDALATYRKYAFSFVTGSKVAWESTGGTVKATYSLTTEAKEGTERGTLQALYRHQWLHTSDALTPYTYVSPRGTMKVRESASFTTSQKNQGVLPALPASSGVDKARLTGYLNEVANASDPFSGASDTYWTGKALGRLAQLVPVADQIGQTGIRDKLLGLMKGRLQEWFTAGGASEFSYDKDWKTLTGYPASYGSDTELNDHHFHYSYYVYAAAIVAQYDQAWAADSAWGTMVKTLVRDTANPSRTDTAYPFLRGFDVYAGHSWASGHQGFAAGNNQESSSESINLSAGLVLWGAATGDTGLRDLGSYLLTTESEAITQYWFDADQQVFPGSFGHDTVGMVWGSGGAYSTWWTANPEEIHGINVLPVTGGSLHLAREKAAIKRNIAEMERENGGPAVEWRDLLWQFESLADPALAKAKWDSGNAGYTPEQGESKAHTYHWITTLDTLGAPDMTVSGNIPTSAVFTKNGVRTYAAHNYDSTARTVTFSDGKTLSVPARSTATGTGTGGGDPDPEEPGPSTGNTFRLKSGGTLTTATDGAAGADTLASADGVNRDGTPYKPTVYEIKKVDGTLAAGASTAFRLRVDAGTKVGLAPQVRISYDLTGDGTFDRVETFRYFATDPVTGWEEYTQAAGTAAVTGSLGNLTAGTVRLEIWNALGNGTSQVQTGTDAAVVKIPYV
;
A
#
# COMPACT_ATOMS: atom_id res chain seq x y z
N MET A 1 -16.33 6.61 -33.72
CA MET A 1 -16.58 6.48 -35.20
C MET A 1 -17.08 5.07 -35.42
N GLN A 2 -18.39 4.93 -35.61
CA GLN A 2 -19.01 3.67 -35.99
C GLN A 2 -18.72 3.38 -37.49
N ALA A 3 -18.43 2.15 -37.80
CA ALA A 3 -18.59 1.64 -39.16
C ALA A 3 -19.11 0.20 -39.10
N ASN A 4 -20.37 0.06 -39.42
CA ASN A 4 -21.04 -1.18 -39.80
C ASN A 4 -20.39 -1.78 -41.05
N LEU A 5 -20.25 -3.10 -41.11
CA LEU A 5 -20.32 -3.84 -42.38
C LEU A 5 -21.05 -5.17 -42.20
N SER A 6 -22.04 -5.29 -43.04
CA SER A 6 -23.02 -6.36 -43.15
C SER A 6 -22.54 -7.56 -43.98
N ARG A 7 -22.97 -8.74 -43.54
CA ARG A 7 -23.40 -9.97 -44.24
C ARG A 7 -23.05 -10.16 -45.74
N SER A 8 -22.55 -11.35 -46.04
CA SER A 8 -23.08 -12.17 -47.16
C SER A 8 -22.75 -13.65 -46.90
N ALA A 9 -23.80 -14.45 -46.94
CA ALA A 9 -23.77 -15.91 -46.98
C ALA A 9 -23.50 -16.43 -48.39
N ALA A 10 -22.70 -17.48 -48.52
CA ALA A 10 -22.71 -18.35 -49.70
C ALA A 10 -22.58 -19.80 -49.24
N ALA A 11 -23.63 -20.55 -49.43
CA ALA A 11 -23.65 -22.01 -49.25
C ALA A 11 -22.98 -22.68 -50.43
N THR A 12 -22.08 -23.63 -50.13
CA THR A 12 -21.62 -24.61 -51.11
C THR A 12 -21.78 -26.00 -50.53
N VAL A 13 -22.69 -26.76 -51.09
CA VAL A 13 -22.90 -28.20 -50.81
C VAL A 13 -21.79 -28.95 -51.53
N LEU A 14 -21.05 -29.77 -50.81
CA LEU A 14 -20.22 -30.82 -51.42
C LEU A 14 -20.42 -32.14 -50.65
N ALA A 15 -20.99 -33.11 -51.36
CA ALA A 15 -21.18 -34.46 -50.86
C ALA A 15 -19.83 -35.21 -50.86
N LEU A 16 -19.48 -35.86 -49.75
CA LEU A 16 -18.38 -36.79 -49.68
C LEU A 16 -18.75 -38.05 -48.93
N ALA A 17 -18.29 -39.14 -49.48
CA ALA A 17 -18.59 -40.51 -49.15
C ALA A 17 -18.24 -40.91 -47.71
N LEU A 18 -19.09 -41.75 -47.09
CA LEU A 18 -18.86 -42.44 -45.82
C LEU A 18 -17.69 -43.42 -45.95
N ALA A 19 -16.64 -43.19 -45.18
CA ALA A 19 -15.74 -44.22 -44.65
C ALA A 19 -16.10 -44.42 -43.19
N ALA A 20 -16.71 -45.54 -42.85
CA ALA A 20 -17.00 -45.95 -41.49
C ALA A 20 -15.70 -46.31 -40.76
N VAL A 21 -15.12 -45.34 -40.04
CA VAL A 21 -14.13 -45.62 -38.99
C VAL A 21 -14.94 -45.94 -37.71
N ALA A 22 -14.80 -47.16 -37.20
CA ALA A 22 -15.37 -47.51 -35.91
C ALA A 22 -14.72 -46.67 -34.81
N LEU A 23 -15.42 -45.56 -34.42
CA LEU A 23 -15.15 -44.83 -33.19
C LEU A 23 -15.54 -45.75 -32.02
N GLY A 24 -14.54 -46.21 -31.28
CA GLY A 24 -14.76 -46.74 -29.94
C GLY A 24 -15.55 -45.72 -29.10
N PRO A 25 -16.27 -46.15 -28.07
CA PRO A 25 -17.04 -45.19 -27.25
C PRO A 25 -16.10 -44.11 -26.74
N ALA A 26 -16.33 -42.90 -27.16
CA ALA A 26 -15.68 -41.73 -26.54
C ALA A 26 -16.01 -41.83 -25.04
N ALA A 27 -14.99 -41.94 -24.22
CA ALA A 27 -15.15 -41.86 -22.78
C ALA A 27 -15.93 -40.59 -22.51
N SER A 28 -17.11 -40.69 -21.92
CA SER A 28 -17.84 -39.53 -21.43
C SER A 28 -16.87 -38.73 -20.56
N PRO A 29 -16.78 -37.42 -20.73
CA PRO A 29 -15.97 -36.62 -19.83
C PRO A 29 -16.40 -36.95 -18.40
N ALA A 30 -15.45 -37.25 -17.53
CA ALA A 30 -15.72 -37.51 -16.13
C ALA A 30 -16.55 -36.33 -15.59
N ALA A 31 -17.66 -36.62 -14.97
CA ALA A 31 -18.46 -35.59 -14.34
C ALA A 31 -17.59 -34.81 -13.34
N ALA A 32 -17.71 -33.47 -13.30
CA ALA A 32 -17.00 -32.62 -12.35
C ALA A 32 -17.18 -33.17 -10.94
N ALA A 33 -16.08 -33.40 -10.21
CA ALA A 33 -16.19 -33.85 -8.83
C ALA A 33 -16.55 -32.66 -7.95
N THR A 34 -17.64 -32.81 -7.17
CA THR A 34 -18.01 -31.84 -6.16
C THR A 34 -17.13 -32.04 -4.93
N ILE A 35 -16.46 -30.98 -4.49
CA ILE A 35 -15.60 -30.96 -3.30
C ILE A 35 -16.38 -30.30 -2.17
N PRO A 36 -16.72 -31.03 -1.09
CA PRO A 36 -17.49 -30.47 0.02
C PRO A 36 -16.64 -29.50 0.84
N ALA A 37 -17.27 -28.42 1.33
CA ALA A 37 -16.69 -27.40 2.19
C ALA A 37 -17.72 -26.96 3.26
N GLY A 38 -17.84 -27.73 4.34
CA GLY A 38 -18.94 -27.61 5.32
C GLY A 38 -20.28 -27.96 4.70
N SER A 39 -21.26 -27.05 4.80
CA SER A 39 -22.55 -27.17 4.08
C SER A 39 -22.44 -26.75 2.62
N GLY A 40 -21.37 -26.05 2.24
CA GLY A 40 -21.09 -25.63 0.89
C GLY A 40 -20.26 -26.63 0.10
N SER A 41 -19.98 -26.28 -1.15
CA SER A 41 -19.15 -27.07 -2.04
C SER A 41 -18.66 -26.25 -3.24
N TYR A 42 -17.62 -26.72 -3.89
CA TYR A 42 -17.11 -26.20 -5.16
C TYR A 42 -16.77 -27.37 -6.09
N THR A 43 -16.55 -27.09 -7.37
CA THR A 43 -16.20 -28.13 -8.35
C THR A 43 -14.67 -28.21 -8.53
N ASP A 44 -14.19 -29.36 -9.02
CA ASP A 44 -12.78 -29.57 -9.37
C ASP A 44 -12.50 -29.40 -10.88
N SER A 45 -13.49 -28.93 -11.62
CA SER A 45 -13.42 -28.58 -13.02
C SER A 45 -14.40 -27.48 -13.35
N ARG A 46 -13.99 -26.55 -14.21
CA ARG A 46 -14.83 -25.40 -14.59
C ARG A 46 -16.12 -25.83 -15.30
N PRO A 47 -17.19 -25.02 -15.23
CA PRO A 47 -18.44 -25.28 -15.94
C PRO A 47 -18.23 -25.42 -17.45
N ALA A 48 -19.03 -26.28 -18.09
CA ALA A 48 -18.92 -26.49 -19.53
C ALA A 48 -19.19 -25.19 -20.32
N GLY A 49 -18.35 -24.90 -21.32
CA GLY A 49 -18.44 -23.69 -22.11
C GLY A 49 -17.76 -22.44 -21.51
N THR A 50 -17.16 -22.55 -20.33
CA THR A 50 -16.38 -21.46 -19.71
C THR A 50 -14.90 -21.58 -20.07
N SER A 51 -14.17 -20.48 -19.87
CA SER A 51 -12.73 -20.39 -20.09
C SER A 51 -11.95 -20.59 -18.80
N GLY A 52 -10.68 -20.86 -18.91
CA GLY A 52 -9.68 -20.83 -17.86
C GLY A 52 -8.45 -20.06 -18.37
N PRO A 53 -7.31 -20.10 -17.68
CA PRO A 53 -6.12 -19.34 -18.01
C PRO A 53 -5.66 -19.54 -19.46
N THR A 54 -5.46 -18.41 -20.19
CA THR A 54 -5.14 -18.39 -21.61
C THR A 54 -4.04 -17.38 -21.96
N THR A 55 -3.44 -17.56 -23.13
CA THR A 55 -2.65 -16.50 -23.79
C THR A 55 -3.56 -15.34 -24.23
N ASN A 56 -2.95 -14.25 -24.66
CA ASN A 56 -3.65 -13.11 -25.29
C ASN A 56 -4.41 -13.47 -26.56
N THR A 57 -4.16 -14.65 -27.17
CA THR A 57 -4.88 -15.17 -28.33
C THR A 57 -5.90 -16.25 -27.99
N GLY A 58 -6.14 -16.51 -26.70
CA GLY A 58 -7.11 -17.48 -26.21
C GLY A 58 -6.64 -18.93 -26.15
N ALA A 59 -5.35 -19.22 -26.40
CA ALA A 59 -4.82 -20.56 -26.24
C ALA A 59 -4.64 -20.90 -24.74
N PRO A 60 -5.04 -22.10 -24.28
CA PRO A 60 -4.85 -22.50 -22.87
C PRO A 60 -3.37 -22.46 -22.45
N VAL A 61 -3.10 -22.04 -21.23
CA VAL A 61 -1.76 -22.02 -20.62
C VAL A 61 -1.73 -22.81 -19.32
N THR A 62 -0.55 -23.36 -19.03
CA THR A 62 -0.24 -24.02 -17.78
C THR A 62 1.01 -23.38 -17.16
N PRO A 63 1.21 -23.47 -15.83
CA PRO A 63 2.37 -22.88 -15.18
C PRO A 63 3.70 -23.38 -15.74
N LYS A 64 4.58 -22.47 -16.13
CA LYS A 64 5.95 -22.74 -16.59
C LYS A 64 6.87 -23.01 -15.41
N LEU A 65 6.84 -24.23 -14.90
CA LEU A 65 7.60 -24.66 -13.73
C LEU A 65 8.61 -25.75 -14.09
N THR A 66 9.72 -25.83 -13.35
CA THR A 66 10.61 -26.99 -13.43
C THR A 66 9.94 -28.23 -12.82
N ALA A 67 10.50 -29.41 -13.09
CA ALA A 67 9.98 -30.65 -12.50
C ALA A 67 10.01 -30.62 -10.97
N ALA A 68 10.98 -29.97 -10.37
CA ALA A 68 11.13 -29.83 -8.91
C ALA A 68 10.01 -28.94 -8.30
N ALA A 69 9.58 -27.91 -8.99
CA ALA A 69 8.57 -26.96 -8.54
C ALA A 69 7.13 -27.32 -8.93
N ARG A 70 6.93 -28.34 -9.79
CA ARG A 70 5.63 -28.66 -10.43
C ARG A 70 4.45 -28.79 -9.46
N ASN A 71 4.69 -29.29 -8.25
CA ASN A 71 3.64 -29.51 -7.26
C ASN A 71 3.51 -28.39 -6.23
N LYS A 72 4.40 -27.41 -6.26
CA LYS A 72 4.37 -26.25 -5.38
C LYS A 72 3.33 -25.26 -5.92
N PRO A 73 2.34 -24.82 -5.11
CA PRO A 73 1.38 -23.81 -5.56
C PRO A 73 2.09 -22.50 -5.94
N VAL A 74 1.95 -22.10 -7.19
CA VAL A 74 2.59 -20.86 -7.69
C VAL A 74 1.73 -19.65 -7.35
N PRO A 75 2.28 -18.60 -6.72
CA PRO A 75 1.58 -17.36 -6.55
C PRO A 75 1.51 -16.65 -7.91
N THR A 76 0.31 -16.56 -8.46
CA THR A 76 -0.02 -15.59 -9.51
C THR A 76 -0.23 -14.22 -8.83
N ASN A 77 -0.47 -13.16 -9.57
CA ASN A 77 -0.66 -11.82 -8.98
C ASN A 77 0.58 -11.38 -8.16
N ASP A 78 1.76 -11.61 -8.70
CA ASP A 78 3.04 -11.26 -8.08
C ASP A 78 3.90 -10.46 -9.08
N TRP A 79 4.92 -9.75 -8.61
CA TRP A 79 5.81 -8.91 -9.43
C TRP A 79 6.61 -9.70 -10.48
N TRP A 80 6.68 -11.03 -10.37
CA TRP A 80 7.41 -11.92 -11.26
C TRP A 80 6.53 -12.94 -12.02
N SER A 81 5.20 -12.80 -11.95
CA SER A 81 4.25 -13.83 -12.46
C SER A 81 4.41 -14.14 -13.95
N SER A 82 4.91 -13.19 -14.77
CA SER A 82 5.16 -13.44 -16.21
C SER A 82 6.20 -14.56 -16.48
N LEU A 83 7.04 -14.87 -15.48
CA LEU A 83 7.97 -15.99 -15.57
C LEU A 83 7.24 -17.34 -15.57
N ALA A 84 6.15 -17.44 -14.81
CA ALA A 84 5.36 -18.66 -14.69
C ALA A 84 4.14 -18.68 -15.62
N TYR A 85 3.53 -17.53 -15.89
CA TYR A 85 2.35 -17.39 -16.73
C TYR A 85 2.74 -16.79 -18.10
N GLN A 86 2.75 -17.60 -19.14
CA GLN A 86 3.04 -17.14 -20.50
C GLN A 86 1.80 -16.47 -21.13
N ARG A 87 1.64 -15.17 -20.93
CA ARG A 87 0.54 -14.41 -21.52
C ARG A 87 0.65 -14.28 -23.04
N TYR A 88 1.86 -14.09 -23.55
CA TYR A 88 2.11 -13.95 -25.01
C TYR A 88 2.74 -15.23 -25.56
N GLY A 89 2.09 -15.85 -26.56
CA GLY A 89 2.50 -17.12 -27.12
C GLY A 89 3.89 -17.11 -27.80
N ASP A 90 4.32 -15.95 -28.30
CA ASP A 90 5.62 -15.70 -28.93
C ASP A 90 6.73 -15.32 -27.93
N ASN A 91 6.40 -15.08 -26.65
CA ASN A 91 7.38 -14.81 -25.58
C ASN A 91 7.50 -15.99 -24.60
N PRO A 92 8.45 -16.93 -24.80
CA PRO A 92 8.65 -18.04 -23.89
C PRO A 92 9.45 -17.67 -22.61
N TYR A 93 9.84 -16.41 -22.44
CA TYR A 93 10.66 -15.92 -21.34
C TYR A 93 9.81 -15.20 -20.29
N SER A 94 10.06 -13.92 -20.03
CA SER A 94 9.25 -13.06 -19.19
C SER A 94 9.03 -11.68 -19.83
N THR A 95 8.09 -10.91 -19.33
CA THR A 95 8.10 -9.46 -19.46
C THR A 95 9.02 -8.85 -18.40
N PRO A 96 9.29 -7.53 -18.40
CA PRO A 96 10.07 -6.90 -17.34
C PRO A 96 9.49 -7.14 -15.93
N MET A 97 10.36 -7.52 -15.01
CA MET A 97 10.05 -7.78 -13.59
C MET A 97 10.73 -6.72 -12.72
N TYR A 98 9.99 -6.12 -11.81
CA TYR A 98 10.45 -4.96 -11.02
C TYR A 98 10.70 -5.33 -9.57
N GLY A 99 11.93 -5.81 -9.26
CA GLY A 99 12.33 -6.23 -7.93
C GLY A 99 12.92 -5.13 -7.04
N HIS A 100 13.23 -3.98 -7.60
CA HIS A 100 13.91 -2.85 -6.97
C HIS A 100 14.93 -3.19 -5.85
N PRO A 101 16.10 -2.55 -5.86
CA PRO A 101 16.50 -1.49 -6.78
C PRO A 101 16.72 -1.96 -8.22
N LEU A 102 16.85 -3.25 -8.44
CA LEU A 102 17.09 -3.85 -9.76
C LEU A 102 15.79 -4.21 -10.45
N THR A 103 15.81 -4.12 -11.77
CA THR A 103 14.77 -4.61 -12.67
C THR A 103 15.34 -5.72 -13.54
N TYR A 104 14.49 -6.64 -13.98
CA TYR A 104 14.93 -7.87 -14.63
C TYR A 104 14.06 -8.19 -15.84
N GLN A 105 14.65 -8.91 -16.81
CA GLN A 105 13.90 -9.60 -17.86
C GLN A 105 14.62 -10.89 -18.24
N ALA A 106 13.90 -11.99 -18.34
CA ALA A 106 14.45 -13.23 -18.83
C ALA A 106 14.56 -13.22 -20.36
N THR A 107 15.67 -13.71 -20.91
CA THR A 107 15.92 -13.87 -22.35
C THR A 107 16.57 -15.21 -22.64
N SER A 108 16.82 -15.57 -23.90
CA SER A 108 17.50 -16.83 -24.27
C SER A 108 18.91 -16.94 -23.70
N GLY A 109 19.59 -15.80 -23.52
CA GLY A 109 20.97 -15.74 -23.02
C GLY A 109 21.15 -15.67 -21.52
N GLY A 110 20.03 -15.55 -20.76
CA GLY A 110 20.03 -15.43 -19.31
C GLY A 110 19.15 -14.29 -18.82
N LEU A 111 19.53 -13.69 -17.69
CA LEU A 111 18.80 -12.64 -16.99
C LEU A 111 19.34 -11.25 -17.36
N GLU A 112 18.56 -10.46 -18.07
CA GLU A 112 18.82 -9.02 -18.18
C GLU A 112 18.59 -8.33 -16.83
N VAL A 113 19.47 -7.39 -16.49
CA VAL A 113 19.47 -6.63 -15.24
C VAL A 113 19.65 -5.16 -15.56
N GLY A 114 18.79 -4.33 -15.01
CA GLY A 114 18.85 -2.88 -15.14
C GLY A 114 18.66 -2.19 -13.78
N TYR A 115 19.12 -0.95 -13.69
CA TYR A 115 18.90 -0.08 -12.56
C TYR A 115 18.38 1.29 -13.05
N PRO A 116 17.08 1.43 -13.30
CA PRO A 116 16.50 2.70 -13.74
C PRO A 116 16.50 3.73 -12.59
N THR A 117 17.23 4.84 -12.80
CA THR A 117 17.38 5.92 -11.80
C THR A 117 16.69 7.22 -12.18
N ALA A 118 16.21 7.34 -13.41
CA ALA A 118 15.53 8.53 -13.90
C ALA A 118 14.13 8.19 -14.39
N PRO A 119 13.09 8.88 -13.89
CA PRO A 119 11.73 8.69 -14.37
C PRO A 119 11.53 9.33 -15.76
N ALA A 120 10.70 8.69 -16.57
CA ALA A 120 10.06 9.33 -17.71
C ALA A 120 8.62 9.65 -17.38
N VAL A 121 8.13 10.83 -17.76
CA VAL A 121 6.71 11.17 -17.70
C VAL A 121 6.17 11.04 -19.11
N VAL A 122 5.19 10.18 -19.29
CA VAL A 122 4.63 9.77 -20.60
C VAL A 122 3.10 9.87 -20.57
N GLY A 123 2.44 9.54 -21.70
CA GLY A 123 0.98 9.56 -21.76
C GLY A 123 0.37 10.93 -21.50
N ASP A 124 0.92 11.97 -22.14
CA ASP A 124 0.48 13.36 -21.96
C ASP A 124 0.53 13.85 -20.50
N GLY A 125 1.55 13.41 -19.77
CA GLY A 125 1.76 13.79 -18.37
C GLY A 125 1.07 12.86 -17.35
N ARG A 126 0.29 11.90 -17.80
CA ARG A 126 -0.56 11.08 -16.94
C ARG A 126 0.11 9.85 -16.34
N GLN A 127 1.33 9.51 -16.77
CA GLN A 127 2.06 8.36 -16.24
C GLN A 127 3.51 8.72 -16.01
N TYR A 128 4.05 8.33 -14.87
CA TYR A 128 5.49 8.30 -14.66
C TYR A 128 5.98 6.86 -14.57
N GLU A 129 7.15 6.59 -15.15
CA GLU A 129 7.73 5.26 -15.17
C GLU A 129 9.26 5.27 -15.08
N TYR A 130 9.80 4.31 -14.37
CA TYR A 130 11.19 3.92 -14.32
C TYR A 130 11.33 2.63 -15.15
N ALA A 131 11.20 2.76 -16.46
CA ALA A 131 11.13 1.62 -17.38
C ALA A 131 12.38 0.74 -17.31
N HIS A 132 12.20 -0.57 -17.37
CA HIS A 132 13.30 -1.52 -17.48
C HIS A 132 14.14 -1.24 -18.72
N LYS A 133 15.44 -1.11 -18.53
CA LYS A 133 16.44 -1.06 -19.56
C LYS A 133 17.64 -1.86 -19.08
N ALA A 134 18.00 -2.87 -19.86
CA ALA A 134 19.14 -3.72 -19.50
C ALA A 134 20.44 -2.93 -19.53
N ASP A 135 21.15 -2.90 -18.41
CA ASP A 135 22.55 -2.46 -18.32
C ASP A 135 23.50 -3.60 -18.68
N LEU A 136 23.09 -4.81 -18.29
CA LEU A 136 23.85 -6.03 -18.52
C LEU A 136 22.95 -7.29 -18.49
N THR A 137 23.47 -8.40 -19.02
CA THR A 137 22.85 -9.73 -18.96
C THR A 137 23.74 -10.68 -18.18
N VAL A 138 23.18 -11.37 -17.19
CA VAL A 138 23.81 -12.44 -16.41
C VAL A 138 23.52 -13.79 -17.07
N GLY A 139 24.53 -14.49 -17.54
CA GLY A 139 24.40 -15.75 -18.29
C GLY A 139 25.58 -16.69 -18.12
N LEU A 140 25.64 -17.68 -18.98
CA LEU A 140 26.79 -18.56 -19.17
C LEU A 140 27.30 -18.44 -20.61
N ASN A 141 28.59 -18.65 -20.81
CA ASN A 141 29.19 -18.57 -22.13
C ASN A 141 28.56 -19.63 -23.09
N GLY A 142 27.86 -19.14 -24.12
CA GLY A 142 27.17 -19.95 -25.10
C GLY A 142 25.78 -20.43 -24.71
N LEU A 143 25.21 -20.01 -23.57
CA LEU A 143 23.81 -20.30 -23.21
C LEU A 143 22.86 -19.74 -24.25
N ASN A 144 21.94 -20.57 -24.73
CA ASN A 144 20.85 -20.21 -25.62
C ASN A 144 19.62 -21.08 -25.30
N SER A 145 18.92 -20.73 -24.23
CA SER A 145 17.76 -21.48 -23.74
C SER A 145 16.54 -21.19 -24.61
N PRO A 146 15.72 -22.22 -24.94
CA PRO A 146 14.48 -22.01 -25.71
C PRO A 146 13.37 -21.36 -24.88
N ASP A 147 13.43 -21.49 -23.57
CA ASP A 147 12.44 -20.91 -22.64
C ASP A 147 13.09 -20.61 -21.28
N THR A 148 12.27 -20.04 -20.39
CA THR A 148 12.61 -19.86 -18.97
C THR A 148 11.47 -20.36 -18.10
N LYS A 149 11.78 -20.94 -16.94
CA LYS A 149 10.81 -21.50 -15.98
C LYS A 149 11.08 -20.97 -14.58
N ALA A 150 10.07 -20.94 -13.72
CA ALA A 150 10.28 -20.76 -12.30
C ALA A 150 10.76 -22.10 -11.68
N ASP A 151 11.89 -22.07 -10.98
CA ASP A 151 12.48 -23.24 -10.30
C ASP A 151 12.14 -23.28 -8.82
N ASP A 152 12.14 -22.12 -8.17
CA ASP A 152 11.77 -21.97 -6.76
C ASP A 152 11.34 -20.53 -6.47
N TRP A 153 10.61 -20.33 -5.37
CA TRP A 153 10.22 -19.02 -4.86
C TRP A 153 9.95 -19.07 -3.36
N SER A 154 10.03 -17.94 -2.73
CA SER A 154 9.68 -17.73 -1.33
C SER A 154 8.84 -16.46 -1.20
N ASP A 155 8.69 -15.86 0.00
CA ASP A 155 7.72 -14.79 0.22
C ASP A 155 7.92 -13.57 -0.68
N TRP A 156 9.17 -13.23 -1.09
CA TRP A 156 9.46 -12.14 -2.04
C TRP A 156 10.68 -12.40 -2.93
N THR A 157 11.12 -13.64 -3.04
CA THR A 157 12.22 -14.03 -3.95
C THR A 157 11.75 -15.06 -4.94
N VAL A 158 12.37 -15.08 -6.12
CA VAL A 158 12.14 -16.09 -7.17
C VAL A 158 13.47 -16.53 -7.77
N THR A 159 13.50 -17.77 -8.25
CA THR A 159 14.65 -18.35 -8.95
C THR A 159 14.25 -18.75 -10.37
N PRO A 160 14.45 -17.90 -11.37
CA PRO A 160 14.38 -18.26 -12.78
C PRO A 160 15.39 -19.33 -13.17
N TYR A 161 15.01 -20.20 -14.11
CA TYR A 161 15.79 -21.33 -14.61
C TYR A 161 15.84 -21.35 -16.12
N TRP A 162 17.05 -21.52 -16.66
CA TRP A 162 17.34 -21.73 -18.06
C TRP A 162 18.05 -23.04 -18.30
N SER A 163 17.78 -23.67 -19.46
CA SER A 163 18.53 -24.82 -19.94
C SER A 163 18.50 -24.94 -21.47
N ASP A 164 19.65 -25.13 -22.07
CA ASP A 164 19.79 -25.48 -23.50
C ASP A 164 20.14 -26.95 -23.72
N GLY A 165 19.99 -27.77 -22.68
CA GLY A 165 20.35 -29.21 -22.68
C GLY A 165 21.81 -29.46 -22.38
N THR A 166 22.72 -28.50 -22.56
CA THR A 166 24.15 -28.61 -22.24
C THR A 166 24.49 -27.75 -21.01
N ARG A 167 23.89 -26.56 -20.92
CA ARG A 167 24.11 -25.58 -19.86
C ARG A 167 22.85 -25.44 -19.05
N THR A 168 23.01 -25.17 -17.76
CA THR A 168 21.91 -24.75 -16.90
C THR A 168 22.30 -23.50 -16.14
N LEU A 169 21.39 -22.56 -16.02
CA LEU A 169 21.53 -21.35 -15.22
C LEU A 169 20.33 -21.21 -14.29
N ARG A 170 20.57 -20.82 -13.05
CA ARG A 170 19.60 -20.35 -12.06
C ARG A 170 20.05 -19.04 -11.52
N THR A 171 19.14 -18.09 -11.37
CA THR A 171 19.44 -16.81 -10.73
C THR A 171 18.43 -16.57 -9.61
N THR A 172 18.88 -16.27 -8.41
CA THR A 172 17.98 -15.87 -7.30
C THR A 172 17.92 -14.35 -7.24
N ILE A 173 16.71 -13.81 -7.34
CA ILE A 173 16.38 -12.39 -7.33
C ILE A 173 15.21 -12.13 -6.39
N GLY A 174 15.01 -10.89 -5.96
CA GLY A 174 13.91 -10.52 -5.07
C GLY A 174 13.82 -9.03 -4.82
N HIS A 175 12.72 -8.63 -4.22
CA HIS A 175 12.57 -7.25 -3.76
C HIS A 175 13.63 -6.89 -2.72
N GLY A 176 14.09 -5.64 -2.78
CA GLY A 176 15.06 -5.12 -1.83
C GLY A 176 16.45 -5.76 -1.92
N MET A 177 16.69 -6.61 -2.91
CA MET A 177 17.98 -7.30 -3.08
C MET A 177 18.86 -6.52 -4.07
N PRO A 178 19.98 -5.93 -3.61
CA PRO A 178 20.95 -5.33 -4.53
C PRO A 178 21.83 -6.38 -5.23
N PHE A 179 21.70 -7.65 -4.88
CA PHE A 179 22.45 -8.77 -5.45
C PHE A 179 21.60 -9.62 -6.40
N VAL A 180 22.26 -10.17 -7.43
CA VAL A 180 21.81 -11.33 -8.21
C VAL A 180 22.74 -12.48 -7.91
N TYR A 181 22.21 -13.57 -7.38
CA TYR A 181 22.98 -14.78 -7.09
C TYR A 181 22.76 -15.80 -8.18
N ALA A 182 23.83 -16.21 -8.86
CA ALA A 182 23.76 -17.14 -9.99
C ALA A 182 24.39 -18.48 -9.66
N LYS A 183 23.72 -19.56 -10.09
CA LYS A 183 24.27 -20.95 -10.11
C LYS A 183 24.24 -21.43 -11.54
N GLY A 184 25.37 -21.90 -12.06
CA GLY A 184 25.51 -22.32 -13.43
C GLY A 184 26.30 -23.62 -13.61
N SER A 185 25.98 -24.37 -14.65
CA SER A 185 26.76 -25.55 -15.05
C SER A 185 26.88 -25.63 -16.59
N GLY A 186 27.93 -26.29 -17.06
CA GLY A 186 28.16 -26.52 -18.48
C GLY A 186 28.80 -25.35 -19.25
N GLY A 187 29.18 -24.27 -18.56
CA GLY A 187 29.85 -23.11 -19.17
C GLY A 187 30.43 -22.18 -18.13
N ASP A 188 31.34 -21.31 -18.56
CA ASP A 188 31.90 -20.23 -17.76
C ASP A 188 30.86 -19.15 -17.48
N ALA A 189 30.99 -18.41 -16.37
CA ALA A 189 30.19 -17.25 -16.12
C ALA A 189 30.38 -16.20 -17.24
N ARG A 190 29.29 -15.60 -17.68
CA ARG A 190 29.29 -14.56 -18.72
C ARG A 190 28.40 -13.40 -18.30
N ILE A 191 28.96 -12.21 -18.31
CA ILE A 191 28.20 -10.97 -18.23
C ILE A 191 28.35 -10.28 -19.59
N THR A 192 27.23 -9.88 -20.18
CA THR A 192 27.21 -9.09 -21.42
C THR A 192 26.67 -7.71 -21.09
N THR A 193 27.47 -6.67 -21.30
CA THR A 193 27.10 -5.28 -20.98
C THR A 193 26.47 -4.55 -22.16
N ALA A 194 25.59 -3.61 -21.93
CA ALA A 194 24.89 -2.82 -22.95
C ALA A 194 25.85 -1.90 -23.75
N GLY A 195 26.99 -1.59 -23.21
CA GLY A 195 28.09 -0.84 -23.85
C GLY A 195 29.43 -1.24 -23.22
N THR A 196 30.54 -0.79 -23.80
CA THR A 196 31.86 -1.07 -23.21
C THR A 196 31.95 -0.53 -21.78
N PRO A 197 32.18 -1.37 -20.76
CA PRO A 197 32.23 -0.93 -19.38
C PRO A 197 33.53 -0.18 -19.09
N THR A 198 33.48 0.73 -18.13
CA THR A 198 34.66 1.29 -17.49
C THR A 198 34.99 0.45 -16.25
N VAL A 199 36.20 -0.12 -16.19
CA VAL A 199 36.64 -0.86 -15.01
C VAL A 199 37.22 0.13 -14.00
N PHE A 200 36.69 0.13 -12.77
CA PHE A 200 37.19 0.97 -11.67
C PHE A 200 37.93 0.15 -10.58
N ALA A 201 37.75 -1.15 -10.58
CA ALA A 201 38.48 -2.09 -9.69
C ALA A 201 38.63 -3.45 -10.38
N ASP A 202 39.84 -4.02 -10.31
CA ASP A 202 40.14 -5.37 -10.76
C ASP A 202 41.05 -6.04 -9.74
N ASN A 203 40.50 -7.04 -9.06
CA ASN A 203 41.21 -7.84 -8.08
C ASN A 203 41.06 -9.36 -8.40
N GLY A 204 41.16 -9.72 -9.67
CA GLY A 204 41.00 -11.07 -10.15
C GLY A 204 39.54 -11.53 -10.11
N ASN A 205 39.13 -12.22 -9.05
CA ASN A 205 37.77 -12.73 -8.91
C ASN A 205 36.75 -11.64 -8.52
N VAL A 206 37.19 -10.41 -8.25
CA VAL A 206 36.31 -9.26 -7.95
C VAL A 206 36.58 -8.16 -8.97
N LEU A 207 35.55 -7.83 -9.76
CA LEU A 207 35.59 -6.80 -10.79
C LEU A 207 34.57 -5.73 -10.53
N GLY A 208 35.01 -4.48 -10.40
CA GLY A 208 34.14 -3.31 -10.31
C GLY A 208 34.02 -2.63 -11.68
N ILE A 209 32.81 -2.46 -12.18
CA ILE A 209 32.53 -1.84 -13.49
C ILE A 209 31.49 -0.74 -13.40
N THR A 210 31.59 0.23 -14.29
CA THR A 210 30.57 1.22 -14.58
C THR A 210 30.04 0.98 -16.00
N VAL A 211 28.74 0.78 -16.13
CA VAL A 211 28.04 0.62 -17.42
C VAL A 211 26.71 1.37 -17.38
N ALA A 212 26.35 2.03 -18.46
CA ALA A 212 25.16 2.88 -18.56
C ALA A 212 25.03 3.96 -17.46
N GLY A 213 26.15 4.35 -16.84
CA GLY A 213 26.20 5.31 -15.71
C GLY A 213 26.02 4.68 -14.33
N HIS A 214 25.76 3.38 -14.25
CA HIS A 214 25.55 2.65 -13.01
C HIS A 214 26.78 1.81 -12.63
N HIS A 215 26.99 1.62 -11.32
CA HIS A 215 28.13 0.87 -10.80
C HIS A 215 27.72 -0.54 -10.42
N TYR A 216 28.49 -1.52 -10.87
CA TYR A 216 28.29 -2.93 -10.57
C TYR A 216 29.57 -3.58 -10.05
N ALA A 217 29.41 -4.57 -9.19
CA ALA A 217 30.48 -5.46 -8.78
C ALA A 217 30.16 -6.89 -9.20
N LEU A 218 31.13 -7.56 -9.80
CA LEU A 218 31.06 -8.96 -10.24
C LEU A 218 31.97 -9.79 -9.34
N PHE A 219 31.49 -10.95 -8.89
CA PHE A 219 32.18 -11.83 -7.96
C PHE A 219 32.18 -13.27 -8.51
N ALA A 220 33.33 -13.76 -8.90
CA ALA A 220 33.58 -15.15 -9.27
C ALA A 220 34.18 -15.94 -8.09
N PRO A 221 34.17 -17.28 -8.09
CA PRO A 221 34.83 -18.08 -7.04
C PRO A 221 36.27 -17.67 -6.81
N THR A 222 36.73 -17.77 -5.57
CA THR A 222 38.14 -17.50 -5.24
C THR A 222 39.08 -18.36 -6.08
N GLY A 223 40.08 -17.72 -6.72
CA GLY A 223 40.99 -18.32 -7.68
C GLY A 223 40.58 -18.23 -9.13
N SER A 224 39.41 -17.67 -9.42
CA SER A 224 38.98 -17.28 -10.78
C SER A 224 39.41 -15.85 -11.08
N ASP A 225 39.52 -15.52 -12.37
CA ASP A 225 39.77 -14.17 -12.87
C ASP A 225 38.70 -13.77 -13.88
N TRP A 226 38.26 -12.51 -13.77
CA TRP A 226 37.38 -11.88 -14.76
C TRP A 226 38.19 -11.36 -15.95
N ASN A 227 37.79 -11.75 -17.16
CA ASN A 227 38.39 -11.27 -18.40
C ASN A 227 37.38 -10.37 -19.13
N VAL A 228 37.76 -9.12 -19.37
CA VAL A 228 36.95 -8.11 -20.06
C VAL A 228 37.39 -8.02 -21.54
N SER A 229 36.47 -8.32 -22.45
CA SER A 229 36.71 -8.23 -23.90
C SER A 229 35.53 -7.47 -24.56
N GLY A 230 35.68 -6.17 -24.74
CA GLY A 230 34.60 -5.30 -25.23
C GLY A 230 33.41 -5.30 -24.26
N THR A 231 32.25 -5.75 -24.76
CA THR A 231 31.03 -5.88 -23.97
C THR A 231 30.87 -7.25 -23.31
N ALA A 232 31.78 -8.18 -23.54
CA ALA A 232 31.75 -9.50 -22.93
C ALA A 232 32.74 -9.57 -21.76
N ILE A 233 32.26 -10.02 -20.63
CA ILE A 233 33.06 -10.27 -19.41
C ILE A 233 32.85 -11.71 -19.01
N THR A 234 33.92 -12.50 -18.88
CA THR A 234 33.84 -13.92 -18.63
C THR A 234 34.75 -14.33 -17.46
N ALA A 235 34.34 -15.35 -16.71
CA ALA A 235 35.18 -15.98 -15.69
C ALA A 235 34.98 -17.48 -15.67
N GLY A 236 36.08 -18.24 -15.69
CA GLY A 236 36.07 -19.67 -15.42
C GLY A 236 35.67 -19.94 -13.97
N LEU A 237 34.74 -20.83 -13.73
CA LEU A 237 34.24 -21.11 -12.39
C LEU A 237 35.13 -22.09 -11.57
N GLY A 238 36.24 -22.62 -12.15
CA GLY A 238 37.21 -23.47 -11.43
C GLY A 238 36.57 -24.74 -10.83
N GLY A 239 35.53 -25.28 -11.47
CA GLY A 239 34.79 -26.48 -10.96
C GLY A 239 33.74 -26.13 -9.89
N LYS A 240 33.53 -24.87 -9.60
CA LYS A 240 32.39 -24.38 -8.79
C LYS A 240 31.20 -24.12 -9.70
N ASP A 241 30.02 -23.92 -9.09
CA ASP A 241 28.77 -23.70 -9.78
C ASP A 241 28.15 -22.32 -9.53
N TYR A 242 28.87 -21.37 -8.94
CA TYR A 242 28.29 -20.11 -8.48
C TYR A 242 29.10 -18.89 -8.85
N PHE A 243 28.43 -17.77 -9.02
CA PHE A 243 28.96 -16.41 -9.09
C PHE A 243 27.85 -15.43 -8.68
N SER A 244 28.22 -14.19 -8.39
CA SER A 244 27.22 -13.17 -8.05
C SER A 244 27.54 -11.81 -8.65
N LEU A 245 26.52 -10.96 -8.68
CA LEU A 245 26.60 -9.58 -9.13
C LEU A 245 25.90 -8.71 -8.10
N ALA A 246 26.39 -7.49 -7.89
CA ALA A 246 25.70 -6.48 -7.09
C ALA A 246 25.65 -5.14 -7.84
N VAL A 247 24.52 -4.41 -7.76
CA VAL A 247 24.49 -2.98 -8.06
C VAL A 247 25.04 -2.22 -6.85
N LEU A 248 25.89 -1.25 -7.09
CA LEU A 248 26.51 -0.45 -6.03
C LEU A 248 25.92 0.97 -6.04
N PRO A 249 25.60 1.56 -4.88
CA PRO A 249 25.17 2.95 -4.80
C PRO A 249 26.29 3.96 -5.15
N SER A 250 27.56 3.55 -4.99
CA SER A 250 28.76 4.27 -5.39
C SER A 250 29.93 3.30 -5.53
N THR A 251 31.01 3.70 -6.19
CA THR A 251 32.23 2.88 -6.30
C THR A 251 32.86 2.54 -4.94
N ASP A 252 32.76 3.43 -3.96
CA ASP A 252 33.29 3.25 -2.61
C ASP A 252 32.56 2.15 -1.81
N ALA A 253 31.34 1.79 -2.22
CA ALA A 253 30.57 0.72 -1.59
C ALA A 253 31.13 -0.69 -1.86
N LEU A 254 32.05 -0.85 -2.83
CA LEU A 254 32.59 -2.16 -3.24
C LEU A 254 33.06 -3.01 -2.07
N ALA A 255 33.80 -2.42 -1.12
CA ALA A 255 34.35 -3.16 0.02
C ALA A 255 33.25 -3.74 0.94
N THR A 256 32.18 -3.00 1.17
CA THR A 256 31.00 -3.43 1.95
C THR A 256 30.26 -4.54 1.23
N TYR A 257 30.00 -4.38 -0.08
CA TYR A 257 29.24 -5.36 -0.86
C TYR A 257 30.01 -6.67 -1.07
N ARG A 258 31.33 -6.58 -1.26
CA ARG A 258 32.21 -7.76 -1.35
C ARG A 258 32.08 -8.69 -0.14
N LYS A 259 31.87 -8.17 1.04
CA LYS A 259 31.69 -8.95 2.27
C LYS A 259 30.56 -9.99 2.13
N TYR A 260 29.49 -9.64 1.40
CA TYR A 260 28.29 -10.46 1.25
C TYR A 260 28.17 -11.18 -0.09
N ALA A 261 29.15 -11.03 -0.97
CA ALA A 261 29.13 -11.55 -2.34
C ALA A 261 28.88 -13.06 -2.43
N PHE A 262 29.35 -13.81 -1.44
CA PHE A 262 29.21 -15.28 -1.36
C PHE A 262 28.22 -15.76 -0.30
N SER A 263 27.44 -14.86 0.28
CA SER A 263 26.30 -15.14 1.16
C SER A 263 25.03 -15.22 0.32
N PHE A 264 24.77 -16.36 -0.29
CA PHE A 264 23.68 -16.54 -1.25
C PHE A 264 22.34 -16.61 -0.56
N VAL A 265 21.41 -15.76 -0.94
CA VAL A 265 20.03 -15.83 -0.49
C VAL A 265 19.39 -17.10 -1.06
N THR A 266 18.79 -17.89 -0.19
CA THR A 266 18.10 -19.16 -0.50
C THR A 266 16.62 -19.12 -0.17
N GLY A 267 16.13 -18.05 0.44
CA GLY A 267 14.72 -17.85 0.74
C GLY A 267 14.46 -16.57 1.52
N SER A 268 13.19 -16.22 1.59
CA SER A 268 12.69 -15.07 2.32
C SER A 268 11.46 -15.46 3.13
N LYS A 269 11.24 -14.79 4.27
CA LYS A 269 10.09 -15.04 5.13
C LYS A 269 9.68 -13.79 5.88
N VAL A 270 8.38 -13.45 5.85
CA VAL A 270 7.78 -12.48 6.75
C VAL A 270 7.08 -13.20 7.91
N ALA A 271 7.17 -12.62 9.09
CA ALA A 271 6.37 -13.01 10.25
C ALA A 271 5.71 -11.76 10.82
N TRP A 272 4.48 -11.88 11.30
CA TRP A 272 3.72 -10.77 11.87
C TRP A 272 3.15 -11.11 13.24
N GLU A 273 2.93 -10.07 14.02
CA GLU A 273 2.34 -10.12 15.34
C GLU A 273 1.44 -8.89 15.52
N SER A 274 0.21 -9.09 16.00
CA SER A 274 -0.73 -8.01 16.32
C SER A 274 -1.05 -8.07 17.79
N THR A 275 -0.48 -7.13 18.56
CA THR A 275 -0.58 -7.14 20.03
C THR A 275 -0.68 -5.71 20.58
N GLY A 276 -1.61 -5.47 21.49
CA GLY A 276 -1.72 -4.21 22.23
C GLY A 276 -1.98 -2.98 21.37
N GLY A 277 -2.64 -3.13 20.23
CA GLY A 277 -2.90 -2.03 19.30
C GLY A 277 -1.73 -1.72 18.34
N THR A 278 -0.72 -2.59 18.31
CA THR A 278 0.46 -2.48 17.42
C THR A 278 0.57 -3.70 16.53
N VAL A 279 0.90 -3.49 15.27
CA VAL A 279 1.28 -4.53 14.31
C VAL A 279 2.79 -4.46 14.10
N LYS A 280 3.46 -5.58 14.35
CA LYS A 280 4.88 -5.75 14.13
C LYS A 280 5.11 -6.78 13.03
N ALA A 281 5.95 -6.47 12.05
CA ALA A 281 6.34 -7.41 11.01
C ALA A 281 7.87 -7.57 10.97
N THR A 282 8.34 -8.82 10.88
CA THR A 282 9.75 -9.15 10.78
C THR A 282 10.02 -9.80 9.43
N TYR A 283 10.89 -9.20 8.65
CA TYR A 283 11.32 -9.63 7.31
C TYR A 283 12.69 -10.29 7.42
N SER A 284 12.82 -11.51 6.95
CA SER A 284 14.06 -12.28 7.09
C SER A 284 14.45 -12.95 5.78
N LEU A 285 15.74 -12.85 5.41
CA LEU A 285 16.36 -13.61 4.35
C LEU A 285 17.15 -14.79 4.94
N THR A 286 16.98 -15.96 4.37
CA THR A 286 17.84 -17.12 4.67
C THR A 286 18.99 -17.11 3.69
N THR A 287 20.21 -17.34 4.18
CA THR A 287 21.42 -17.33 3.36
C THR A 287 22.25 -18.59 3.53
N GLU A 288 22.99 -18.94 2.47
CA GLU A 288 23.99 -20.02 2.42
C GLU A 288 25.36 -19.42 2.05
N ALA A 289 26.38 -19.65 2.87
CA ALA A 289 27.72 -19.25 2.53
C ALA A 289 28.32 -20.19 1.47
N LYS A 290 28.67 -19.67 0.30
CA LYS A 290 29.40 -20.40 -0.75
C LYS A 290 30.89 -20.41 -0.50
N GLU A 291 31.39 -19.38 0.16
CA GLU A 291 32.76 -19.26 0.63
C GLU A 291 32.79 -18.64 2.02
N GLY A 292 33.77 -19.02 2.83
CA GLY A 292 33.90 -18.51 4.19
C GLY A 292 32.74 -18.89 5.11
N THR A 293 32.42 -17.98 6.03
CA THR A 293 31.37 -18.20 7.06
C THR A 293 30.33 -17.07 7.11
N GLU A 294 30.44 -16.06 6.24
CA GLU A 294 29.50 -14.93 6.23
C GLU A 294 28.10 -15.40 5.82
N ARG A 295 27.11 -14.98 6.59
CA ARG A 295 25.68 -15.26 6.35
C ARG A 295 24.79 -14.01 6.45
N GLY A 296 25.40 -12.84 6.59
CA GLY A 296 24.70 -11.56 6.48
C GLY A 296 24.38 -11.23 5.01
N THR A 297 23.62 -10.16 4.80
CA THR A 297 23.36 -9.59 3.47
C THR A 297 22.99 -8.13 3.59
N LEU A 298 22.74 -7.48 2.47
CA LEU A 298 22.23 -6.12 2.41
C LEU A 298 20.79 -6.15 1.89
N GLN A 299 19.91 -5.38 2.51
CA GLN A 299 18.52 -5.21 2.10
C GLN A 299 18.22 -3.73 1.87
N ALA A 300 17.65 -3.40 0.72
CA ALA A 300 17.18 -2.06 0.40
C ALA A 300 15.69 -1.96 0.75
N LEU A 301 15.37 -1.24 1.81
CA LEU A 301 14.02 -1.07 2.34
C LEU A 301 13.28 0.00 1.56
N TYR A 302 12.04 -0.27 1.19
CA TYR A 302 11.12 0.73 0.64
C TYR A 302 10.71 1.77 1.69
N ARG A 303 10.14 2.89 1.21
CA ARG A 303 9.75 4.00 2.08
C ARG A 303 8.79 3.58 3.19
N HIS A 304 7.72 2.84 2.89
CA HIS A 304 6.76 2.35 3.88
C HIS A 304 7.39 1.44 4.95
N GLN A 305 8.56 0.85 4.68
CA GLN A 305 9.28 0.00 5.63
C GLN A 305 10.23 0.82 6.49
N TRP A 306 11.09 1.68 5.85
CA TRP A 306 12.10 2.40 6.63
C TRP A 306 11.53 3.55 7.46
N LEU A 307 10.32 4.04 7.18
CA LEU A 307 9.59 4.96 8.05
C LEU A 307 9.19 4.33 9.40
N HIS A 308 9.03 3.02 9.44
CA HIS A 308 8.49 2.28 10.59
C HIS A 308 9.48 1.28 11.20
N THR A 309 10.76 1.40 10.88
CA THR A 309 11.82 0.60 11.52
C THR A 309 12.68 1.47 12.43
N SER A 310 12.99 0.94 13.61
CA SER A 310 14.03 1.48 14.49
C SER A 310 15.40 0.85 14.24
N ASP A 311 15.49 -0.07 13.29
CA ASP A 311 16.72 -0.76 12.95
C ASP A 311 17.73 0.21 12.30
N ALA A 312 19.00 0.11 12.66
CA ALA A 312 20.03 0.96 12.11
C ALA A 312 20.19 0.77 10.59
N LEU A 313 20.18 1.86 9.84
CA LEU A 313 20.36 1.89 8.39
C LEU A 313 21.77 2.39 8.06
N THR A 314 22.33 1.95 6.93
CA THR A 314 23.58 2.45 6.37
C THR A 314 23.36 3.82 5.71
N PRO A 315 24.40 4.55 5.34
CA PRO A 315 24.27 5.77 4.54
C PRO A 315 23.90 5.49 3.06
N TYR A 316 23.88 4.24 2.63
CA TYR A 316 23.62 3.87 1.23
C TYR A 316 22.12 3.96 0.93
N THR A 317 21.81 4.44 -0.26
CA THR A 317 20.45 4.60 -0.78
C THR A 317 20.36 4.17 -2.24
N TYR A 318 19.16 3.84 -2.67
CA TYR A 318 18.83 3.60 -4.07
C TYR A 318 17.59 4.40 -4.48
N VAL A 319 17.52 4.71 -5.76
CA VAL A 319 16.31 5.28 -6.38
C VAL A 319 15.35 4.14 -6.73
N SER A 320 14.07 4.39 -6.57
CA SER A 320 13.00 3.50 -7.04
C SER A 320 11.74 4.30 -7.36
N PRO A 321 10.77 3.73 -8.09
CA PRO A 321 9.47 4.37 -8.31
C PRO A 321 8.62 4.49 -7.03
N ARG A 322 9.09 3.92 -5.93
CA ARG A 322 8.52 4.03 -4.57
C ARG A 322 9.28 5.04 -3.70
N GLY A 323 9.98 5.99 -4.33
CA GLY A 323 10.87 6.94 -3.66
C GLY A 323 12.21 6.32 -3.28
N THR A 324 12.93 7.00 -2.41
CA THR A 324 14.25 6.57 -1.95
C THR A 324 14.17 5.30 -1.12
N MET A 325 14.93 4.28 -1.52
CA MET A 325 15.18 3.10 -0.69
C MET A 325 16.40 3.32 0.18
N LYS A 326 16.38 2.82 1.43
CA LYS A 326 17.50 2.89 2.37
C LYS A 326 18.04 1.50 2.68
N VAL A 327 19.36 1.38 2.75
CA VAL A 327 20.01 0.07 2.87
C VAL A 327 20.24 -0.30 4.34
N ARG A 328 19.85 -1.51 4.69
CA ARG A 328 20.18 -2.17 5.95
C ARG A 328 21.24 -3.23 5.75
N GLU A 329 22.26 -3.26 6.63
CA GLU A 329 23.29 -4.30 6.68
C GLU A 329 22.86 -5.39 7.66
N SER A 330 21.95 -6.25 7.23
CA SER A 330 21.43 -7.40 8.00
C SER A 330 20.62 -8.33 7.11
N ALA A 331 20.54 -9.60 7.49
CA ALA A 331 19.61 -10.56 6.89
C ALA A 331 18.15 -10.38 7.37
N SER A 332 17.89 -9.48 8.32
CA SER A 332 16.53 -9.21 8.80
C SER A 332 16.33 -7.76 9.25
N PHE A 333 15.08 -7.30 9.18
CA PHE A 333 14.63 -6.05 9.79
C PHE A 333 13.20 -6.20 10.31
N THR A 334 12.79 -5.24 11.13
CA THR A 334 11.45 -5.23 11.74
C THR A 334 10.80 -3.88 11.53
N THR A 335 9.51 -3.89 11.19
CA THR A 335 8.65 -2.71 11.20
C THR A 335 7.66 -2.79 12.35
N SER A 336 7.25 -1.63 12.89
CA SER A 336 6.25 -1.55 13.95
C SER A 336 5.33 -0.36 13.69
N GLN A 337 4.03 -0.61 13.64
CA GLN A 337 3.01 0.40 13.32
C GLN A 337 1.80 0.25 14.24
N LYS A 338 1.08 1.35 14.48
CA LYS A 338 -0.22 1.30 15.16
C LYS A 338 -1.23 0.56 14.28
N ASN A 339 -2.06 -0.28 14.89
CA ASN A 339 -3.18 -0.91 14.21
C ASN A 339 -4.16 0.16 13.71
N GLN A 340 -4.60 0.05 12.46
CA GLN A 340 -5.45 1.07 11.83
C GLN A 340 -6.90 1.04 12.33
N GLY A 341 -7.35 -0.07 12.87
CA GLY A 341 -8.71 -0.25 13.34
C GLY A 341 -9.74 -0.43 12.21
N VAL A 342 -10.73 -1.27 12.50
CA VAL A 342 -11.87 -1.55 11.61
C VAL A 342 -13.14 -1.62 12.43
N LEU A 343 -14.18 -0.93 12.02
CA LEU A 343 -15.51 -1.07 12.64
C LEU A 343 -16.47 -1.77 11.67
N PRO A 344 -17.43 -2.59 12.16
CA PRO A 344 -18.44 -3.18 11.27
C PRO A 344 -19.35 -2.12 10.63
N ALA A 345 -19.50 -0.97 11.28
CA ALA A 345 -20.07 0.28 10.79
C ALA A 345 -19.64 1.40 11.73
N LEU A 346 -19.72 2.66 11.30
CA LEU A 346 -19.58 3.79 12.21
C LEU A 346 -20.62 3.69 13.34
N PRO A 347 -20.30 4.13 14.56
CA PRO A 347 -21.22 3.99 15.68
C PRO A 347 -22.47 4.88 15.54
N ALA A 348 -23.54 4.51 16.20
CA ALA A 348 -24.76 5.33 16.25
C ALA A 348 -24.44 6.74 16.77
N SER A 349 -24.98 7.75 16.11
CA SER A 349 -24.79 9.16 16.49
C SER A 349 -26.12 9.89 16.64
N SER A 350 -26.14 10.91 17.50
CA SER A 350 -27.33 11.73 17.75
C SER A 350 -27.70 12.65 16.57
N GLY A 351 -26.77 12.85 15.61
CA GLY A 351 -27.02 13.68 14.44
C GLY A 351 -27.84 13.00 13.35
N VAL A 352 -27.98 11.67 13.41
CA VAL A 352 -28.71 10.90 12.39
C VAL A 352 -30.22 10.98 12.64
N ASP A 353 -30.96 11.52 11.67
CA ASP A 353 -32.43 11.42 11.64
C ASP A 353 -32.82 9.99 11.29
N LYS A 354 -33.32 9.28 12.30
CA LYS A 354 -33.72 7.86 12.18
C LYS A 354 -34.86 7.64 11.18
N ALA A 355 -35.83 8.55 11.07
CA ALA A 355 -36.92 8.41 10.14
C ALA A 355 -36.43 8.53 8.69
N ARG A 356 -35.60 9.52 8.41
CA ARG A 356 -34.97 9.71 7.11
C ARG A 356 -34.09 8.52 6.73
N LEU A 357 -33.23 8.05 7.65
CA LEU A 357 -32.39 6.89 7.42
C LEU A 357 -33.20 5.62 7.16
N THR A 358 -34.33 5.42 7.92
CA THR A 358 -35.25 4.30 7.69
C THR A 358 -35.86 4.36 6.29
N GLY A 359 -36.19 5.55 5.79
CA GLY A 359 -36.66 5.74 4.41
C GLY A 359 -35.65 5.23 3.40
N TYR A 360 -34.39 5.66 3.49
CA TYR A 360 -33.31 5.22 2.60
C TYR A 360 -33.00 3.72 2.72
N LEU A 361 -33.02 3.14 3.94
CA LEU A 361 -32.87 1.70 4.14
C LEU A 361 -33.99 0.90 3.45
N ASN A 362 -35.21 1.41 3.49
CA ASN A 362 -36.35 0.78 2.81
C ASN A 362 -36.23 0.83 1.27
N GLU A 363 -35.59 1.85 0.70
CA GLU A 363 -35.35 1.91 -0.76
C GLU A 363 -34.52 0.70 -1.20
N VAL A 364 -33.52 0.30 -0.44
CA VAL A 364 -32.67 -0.87 -0.74
C VAL A 364 -33.36 -2.17 -0.37
N ALA A 365 -33.88 -2.28 0.85
CA ALA A 365 -34.46 -3.52 1.36
C ALA A 365 -35.71 -3.95 0.60
N ASN A 366 -36.48 -3.00 0.03
CA ASN A 366 -37.73 -3.26 -0.71
C ASN A 366 -37.55 -3.10 -2.22
N ALA A 367 -36.33 -2.94 -2.73
CA ALA A 367 -36.09 -2.96 -4.16
C ALA A 367 -36.60 -4.27 -4.78
N SER A 368 -37.16 -4.19 -6.00
CA SER A 368 -37.62 -5.37 -6.74
C SER A 368 -36.48 -6.34 -7.03
N ASP A 369 -35.28 -5.84 -7.22
CA ASP A 369 -34.03 -6.59 -7.29
C ASP A 369 -32.96 -5.91 -6.41
N PRO A 370 -32.73 -6.41 -5.19
CA PRO A 370 -31.72 -5.89 -4.29
C PRO A 370 -30.28 -6.10 -4.77
N PHE A 371 -30.05 -6.94 -5.77
CA PHE A 371 -28.75 -7.21 -6.37
C PHE A 371 -28.53 -6.48 -7.70
N SER A 372 -29.53 -5.71 -8.18
CA SER A 372 -29.40 -4.85 -9.37
C SER A 372 -28.97 -5.60 -10.65
N GLY A 373 -29.45 -6.83 -10.84
CA GLY A 373 -29.11 -7.66 -12.00
C GLY A 373 -27.74 -8.33 -11.95
N ALA A 374 -27.02 -8.19 -10.85
CA ALA A 374 -25.68 -8.77 -10.69
C ALA A 374 -25.69 -10.30 -10.81
N SER A 375 -24.84 -10.84 -11.67
CA SER A 375 -24.81 -12.27 -11.99
C SER A 375 -23.41 -12.88 -12.03
N ASP A 376 -22.36 -12.08 -12.16
CA ASP A 376 -20.96 -12.54 -12.12
C ASP A 376 -20.32 -12.31 -10.73
N THR A 377 -19.08 -12.78 -10.55
CA THR A 377 -18.38 -12.73 -9.27
C THR A 377 -18.19 -11.31 -8.74
N TYR A 378 -17.85 -10.33 -9.60
CA TYR A 378 -17.58 -8.97 -9.18
C TYR A 378 -18.85 -8.22 -8.79
N TRP A 379 -19.81 -8.14 -9.72
CA TRP A 379 -21.02 -7.37 -9.48
C TRP A 379 -21.89 -7.96 -8.37
N THR A 380 -21.93 -9.31 -8.27
CA THR A 380 -22.58 -9.97 -7.12
C THR A 380 -21.86 -9.65 -5.82
N GLY A 381 -20.53 -9.67 -5.81
CA GLY A 381 -19.73 -9.26 -4.67
C GLY A 381 -20.04 -7.84 -4.25
N LYS A 382 -20.02 -6.91 -5.19
CA LYS A 382 -20.30 -5.49 -4.96
C LYS A 382 -21.70 -5.25 -4.38
N ALA A 383 -22.71 -5.95 -4.91
CA ALA A 383 -24.08 -5.90 -4.38
C ALA A 383 -24.17 -6.49 -2.95
N LEU A 384 -23.45 -7.58 -2.66
CA LEU A 384 -23.33 -8.13 -1.30
C LEU A 384 -22.69 -7.11 -0.34
N GLY A 385 -21.63 -6.43 -0.76
CA GLY A 385 -20.97 -5.36 0.01
C GLY A 385 -21.92 -4.23 0.35
N ARG A 386 -22.72 -3.76 -0.63
CA ARG A 386 -23.74 -2.75 -0.43
C ARG A 386 -24.78 -3.14 0.65
N LEU A 387 -25.24 -4.39 0.64
CA LEU A 387 -26.17 -4.87 1.66
C LEU A 387 -25.47 -5.00 3.02
N ALA A 388 -24.23 -5.48 3.04
CA ALA A 388 -23.46 -5.70 4.26
C ALA A 388 -23.23 -4.40 5.05
N GLN A 389 -22.94 -3.29 4.37
CA GLN A 389 -22.81 -1.97 4.99
C GLN A 389 -24.07 -1.55 5.76
N LEU A 390 -25.24 -1.95 5.29
CA LEU A 390 -26.52 -1.49 5.83
C LEU A 390 -27.04 -2.32 7.01
N VAL A 391 -26.62 -3.57 7.14
CA VAL A 391 -27.09 -4.47 8.22
C VAL A 391 -26.79 -3.89 9.61
N PRO A 392 -25.55 -3.54 9.98
CA PRO A 392 -25.27 -2.97 11.29
C PRO A 392 -25.87 -1.56 11.47
N VAL A 393 -26.05 -0.80 10.38
CA VAL A 393 -26.70 0.52 10.42
C VAL A 393 -28.18 0.39 10.76
N ALA A 394 -28.88 -0.56 10.15
CA ALA A 394 -30.29 -0.84 10.46
C ALA A 394 -30.47 -1.31 11.91
N ASP A 395 -29.57 -2.17 12.39
CA ASP A 395 -29.55 -2.66 13.77
C ASP A 395 -29.38 -1.52 14.79
N GLN A 396 -28.41 -0.63 14.57
CA GLN A 396 -28.11 0.51 15.45
C GLN A 396 -29.28 1.47 15.66
N ILE A 397 -30.17 1.63 14.66
CA ILE A 397 -31.33 2.49 14.78
C ILE A 397 -32.60 1.74 15.19
N GLY A 398 -32.47 0.43 15.50
CA GLY A 398 -33.58 -0.43 15.96
C GLY A 398 -34.49 -0.97 14.86
N GLN A 399 -34.07 -0.88 13.58
CA GLN A 399 -34.82 -1.41 12.42
C GLN A 399 -34.48 -2.89 12.19
N THR A 400 -34.77 -3.72 13.19
CA THR A 400 -34.44 -5.15 13.20
C THR A 400 -35.11 -5.92 12.06
N GLY A 401 -36.35 -5.55 11.65
CA GLY A 401 -37.00 -6.16 10.49
C GLY A 401 -36.28 -5.91 9.17
N ILE A 402 -35.70 -4.72 8.97
CA ILE A 402 -34.86 -4.39 7.80
C ILE A 402 -33.54 -5.16 7.89
N ARG A 403 -32.88 -5.13 9.05
CA ARG A 403 -31.65 -5.90 9.29
C ARG A 403 -31.84 -7.37 8.92
N ASP A 404 -32.87 -8.01 9.45
CA ASP A 404 -33.10 -9.45 9.24
C ASP A 404 -33.44 -9.77 7.79
N LYS A 405 -34.16 -8.88 7.10
CA LYS A 405 -34.40 -9.01 5.66
C LYS A 405 -33.10 -8.94 4.84
N LEU A 406 -32.25 -7.94 5.09
CA LEU A 406 -30.96 -7.81 4.41
C LEU A 406 -30.04 -9.01 4.70
N LEU A 407 -29.98 -9.48 5.94
CA LEU A 407 -29.26 -10.71 6.30
C LEU A 407 -29.77 -11.93 5.54
N GLY A 408 -31.09 -12.08 5.43
CA GLY A 408 -31.72 -13.17 4.68
C GLY A 408 -31.31 -13.16 3.19
N LEU A 409 -31.35 -11.99 2.56
CA LEU A 409 -30.93 -11.80 1.16
C LEU A 409 -29.44 -12.13 0.96
N MET A 410 -28.56 -11.62 1.83
CA MET A 410 -27.12 -11.90 1.77
C MET A 410 -26.83 -13.39 1.95
N LYS A 411 -27.42 -14.03 2.98
CA LYS A 411 -27.24 -15.46 3.21
C LYS A 411 -27.68 -16.29 2.02
N GLY A 412 -28.85 -15.98 1.43
CA GLY A 412 -29.35 -16.66 0.25
C GLY A 412 -28.38 -16.58 -0.93
N ARG A 413 -27.86 -15.38 -1.23
CA ARG A 413 -26.91 -15.16 -2.34
C ARG A 413 -25.55 -15.80 -2.08
N LEU A 414 -25.02 -15.71 -0.85
CA LEU A 414 -23.78 -16.39 -0.48
C LEU A 414 -23.91 -17.92 -0.59
N GLN A 415 -25.02 -18.49 -0.13
CA GLN A 415 -25.29 -19.94 -0.20
C GLN A 415 -25.43 -20.43 -1.64
N GLU A 416 -26.05 -19.65 -2.51
CA GLU A 416 -26.11 -19.94 -3.95
C GLU A 416 -24.71 -20.08 -4.54
N TRP A 417 -23.85 -19.08 -4.36
CA TRP A 417 -22.47 -19.10 -4.86
C TRP A 417 -21.59 -20.16 -4.19
N PHE A 418 -21.86 -20.49 -2.95
CA PHE A 418 -21.12 -21.48 -2.16
C PHE A 418 -21.61 -22.91 -2.38
N THR A 419 -22.43 -23.16 -3.39
CA THR A 419 -22.97 -24.48 -3.71
C THR A 419 -22.68 -24.85 -5.17
N ALA A 420 -21.92 -25.91 -5.38
CA ALA A 420 -21.56 -26.39 -6.70
C ALA A 420 -22.77 -26.89 -7.51
N GLY A 421 -22.73 -26.76 -8.83
CA GLY A 421 -23.74 -27.23 -9.78
C GLY A 421 -24.91 -26.27 -9.99
N GLY A 422 -24.83 -25.04 -9.46
CA GLY A 422 -25.79 -23.96 -9.68
C GLY A 422 -25.51 -23.16 -10.95
N ALA A 423 -26.28 -22.05 -11.12
CA ALA A 423 -26.03 -21.05 -12.15
C ALA A 423 -24.78 -20.22 -11.83
N SER A 424 -24.47 -20.10 -10.55
CA SER A 424 -23.31 -19.43 -9.99
C SER A 424 -22.56 -20.40 -9.08
N GLU A 425 -21.27 -20.59 -9.29
CA GLU A 425 -20.48 -21.52 -8.50
C GLU A 425 -19.00 -21.19 -8.51
N PHE A 426 -18.25 -21.79 -7.59
CA PHE A 426 -16.79 -21.77 -7.60
C PHE A 426 -16.22 -23.08 -8.12
N SER A 427 -15.13 -22.97 -8.88
CA SER A 427 -14.39 -24.12 -9.43
C SER A 427 -12.90 -24.00 -9.15
N TYR A 428 -12.28 -25.10 -8.75
CA TYR A 428 -10.86 -25.16 -8.43
C TYR A 428 -10.04 -25.63 -9.63
N ASP A 429 -9.10 -24.81 -10.07
CA ASP A 429 -8.12 -25.17 -11.09
C ASP A 429 -6.91 -25.86 -10.45
N LYS A 430 -6.73 -27.14 -10.80
CA LYS A 430 -5.66 -28.00 -10.23
C LYS A 430 -4.26 -27.62 -10.72
N ASP A 431 -4.14 -27.07 -11.90
CA ASP A 431 -2.86 -26.68 -12.49
C ASP A 431 -2.36 -25.37 -11.89
N TRP A 432 -3.24 -24.39 -11.79
CA TRP A 432 -2.94 -23.07 -11.25
C TRP A 432 -3.12 -22.96 -9.74
N LYS A 433 -3.69 -23.99 -9.09
CA LYS A 433 -3.95 -24.00 -7.64
C LYS A 433 -4.74 -22.79 -7.20
N THR A 434 -5.82 -22.49 -7.92
CA THR A 434 -6.66 -21.31 -7.74
C THR A 434 -8.14 -21.67 -7.76
N LEU A 435 -8.96 -20.86 -7.10
CA LEU A 435 -10.41 -20.96 -7.09
C LEU A 435 -10.98 -19.83 -7.97
N THR A 436 -11.74 -20.19 -8.99
CA THR A 436 -12.39 -19.24 -9.90
C THR A 436 -13.90 -19.30 -9.76
N GLY A 437 -14.55 -18.13 -9.66
CA GLY A 437 -15.99 -18.02 -9.63
C GLY A 437 -16.58 -17.90 -11.03
N TYR A 438 -17.68 -18.56 -11.28
CA TYR A 438 -18.42 -18.52 -12.55
C TYR A 438 -19.91 -18.18 -12.30
N PRO A 439 -20.51 -17.28 -13.13
CA PRO A 439 -19.90 -16.51 -14.24
C PRO A 439 -18.75 -15.62 -13.78
N ALA A 440 -17.67 -15.62 -14.58
CA ALA A 440 -16.49 -14.81 -14.35
C ALA A 440 -16.62 -13.43 -15.01
N SER A 441 -15.83 -12.47 -14.55
CA SER A 441 -15.73 -11.13 -15.13
C SER A 441 -14.31 -10.59 -15.00
N TYR A 442 -13.98 -9.56 -15.76
CA TYR A 442 -12.70 -8.83 -15.71
C TYR A 442 -11.44 -9.71 -15.83
N GLY A 443 -11.52 -10.84 -16.51
CA GLY A 443 -10.40 -11.75 -16.71
C GLY A 443 -10.07 -12.61 -15.49
N SER A 444 -10.98 -12.72 -14.52
CA SER A 444 -10.75 -13.53 -13.32
C SER A 444 -10.59 -15.03 -13.61
N ASP A 445 -11.10 -15.51 -14.75
CA ASP A 445 -10.91 -16.90 -15.24
C ASP A 445 -9.75 -17.01 -16.24
N THR A 446 -9.67 -16.09 -17.21
CA THR A 446 -8.73 -16.20 -18.33
C THR A 446 -7.35 -15.61 -18.05
N GLU A 447 -7.24 -14.74 -17.05
CA GLU A 447 -6.01 -14.05 -16.66
C GLU A 447 -5.67 -14.18 -15.18
N LEU A 448 -6.57 -14.78 -14.38
CA LEU A 448 -6.52 -14.88 -12.91
C LEU A 448 -6.40 -13.50 -12.24
N ASN A 449 -7.04 -12.49 -12.83
CA ASN A 449 -7.06 -11.12 -12.33
C ASN A 449 -8.03 -10.99 -11.15
N ASP A 450 -7.75 -10.06 -10.25
CA ASP A 450 -8.71 -9.40 -9.37
C ASP A 450 -9.42 -10.30 -8.33
N HIS A 451 -8.95 -11.54 -8.10
CA HIS A 451 -9.61 -12.45 -7.15
C HIS A 451 -9.77 -11.81 -5.77
N HIS A 452 -8.75 -11.08 -5.29
CA HIS A 452 -8.79 -10.41 -3.99
C HIS A 452 -9.80 -9.25 -3.96
N PHE A 453 -10.09 -8.59 -5.09
CA PHE A 453 -11.17 -7.60 -5.21
C PHE A 453 -12.53 -8.28 -5.16
N HIS A 454 -12.77 -9.26 -6.04
CA HIS A 454 -14.05 -9.96 -6.12
C HIS A 454 -14.40 -10.63 -4.80
N TYR A 455 -13.48 -11.40 -4.22
CA TYR A 455 -13.77 -12.19 -3.02
C TYR A 455 -13.74 -11.36 -1.74
N SER A 456 -13.17 -10.16 -1.77
CA SER A 456 -13.21 -9.22 -0.65
C SER A 456 -14.63 -8.95 -0.19
N TYR A 457 -15.53 -8.74 -1.12
CA TYR A 457 -16.94 -8.47 -0.86
C TYR A 457 -17.67 -9.66 -0.25
N TYR A 458 -17.37 -10.90 -0.70
CA TYR A 458 -17.95 -12.12 -0.13
C TYR A 458 -17.46 -12.33 1.29
N VAL A 459 -16.16 -12.15 1.54
CA VAL A 459 -15.56 -12.30 2.87
C VAL A 459 -16.10 -11.24 3.82
N TYR A 460 -16.19 -9.98 3.38
CA TYR A 460 -16.74 -8.88 4.17
C TYR A 460 -18.22 -9.13 4.49
N ALA A 461 -19.03 -9.49 3.50
CA ALA A 461 -20.45 -9.82 3.71
C ALA A 461 -20.63 -11.01 4.65
N ALA A 462 -19.82 -12.06 4.49
CA ALA A 462 -19.82 -13.22 5.39
C ALA A 462 -19.43 -12.83 6.83
N ALA A 463 -18.47 -11.91 7.01
CA ALA A 463 -18.09 -11.40 8.33
C ALA A 463 -19.27 -10.68 9.01
N ILE A 464 -20.03 -9.90 8.27
CA ILE A 464 -21.24 -9.25 8.79
C ILE A 464 -22.33 -10.29 9.12
N VAL A 465 -22.51 -11.33 8.27
CA VAL A 465 -23.42 -12.45 8.62
C VAL A 465 -22.97 -13.12 9.90
N ALA A 466 -21.67 -13.42 10.06
CA ALA A 466 -21.11 -14.06 11.25
C ALA A 466 -21.36 -13.27 12.55
N GLN A 467 -21.41 -11.95 12.49
CA GLN A 467 -21.74 -11.09 13.63
C GLN A 467 -23.14 -11.40 14.20
N TYR A 468 -24.11 -11.75 13.35
CA TYR A 468 -25.51 -11.99 13.73
C TYR A 468 -25.90 -13.47 13.74
N ASP A 469 -25.16 -14.32 13.02
CA ASP A 469 -25.44 -15.76 12.89
C ASP A 469 -24.16 -16.59 12.93
N GLN A 470 -23.66 -16.86 14.12
CA GLN A 470 -22.44 -17.66 14.33
C GLN A 470 -22.63 -19.12 13.92
N ALA A 471 -23.86 -19.64 13.95
CA ALA A 471 -24.14 -21.01 13.51
C ALA A 471 -23.95 -21.13 11.98
N TRP A 472 -24.33 -20.11 11.21
CA TRP A 472 -24.07 -20.05 9.78
C TRP A 472 -22.56 -19.98 9.49
N ALA A 473 -21.80 -19.24 10.30
CA ALA A 473 -20.36 -19.06 10.12
C ALA A 473 -19.49 -20.23 10.60
N ALA A 474 -20.09 -21.24 11.24
CA ALA A 474 -19.35 -22.41 11.71
C ALA A 474 -18.70 -23.19 10.53
N ASP A 475 -17.56 -23.82 10.76
CA ASP A 475 -16.85 -24.62 9.73
C ASP A 475 -17.72 -25.78 9.20
N SER A 476 -18.56 -26.37 10.04
CA SER A 476 -19.53 -27.40 9.63
C SER A 476 -20.68 -26.84 8.77
N ALA A 477 -20.89 -25.52 8.77
CA ALA A 477 -21.88 -24.85 7.94
C ALA A 477 -21.19 -24.16 6.74
N TRP A 478 -21.16 -22.85 6.66
CA TRP A 478 -20.64 -22.11 5.51
C TRP A 478 -19.23 -21.53 5.73
N GLY A 479 -18.69 -21.59 6.95
CA GLY A 479 -17.41 -21.02 7.30
C GLY A 479 -16.24 -21.61 6.50
N THR A 480 -16.28 -22.92 6.19
CA THR A 480 -15.25 -23.56 5.37
C THR A 480 -15.22 -23.00 3.94
N MET A 481 -16.36 -22.66 3.33
CA MET A 481 -16.37 -22.01 2.02
C MET A 481 -15.76 -20.61 2.07
N VAL A 482 -16.07 -19.80 3.09
CA VAL A 482 -15.45 -18.48 3.29
C VAL A 482 -13.94 -18.63 3.43
N LYS A 483 -13.46 -19.56 4.27
CA LYS A 483 -12.02 -19.86 4.40
C LYS A 483 -11.39 -20.35 3.10
N THR A 484 -12.16 -20.99 2.21
CA THR A 484 -11.65 -21.44 0.89
C THR A 484 -11.39 -20.24 -0.02
N LEU A 485 -12.26 -19.21 -0.02
CA LEU A 485 -12.00 -17.97 -0.71
C LEU A 485 -10.76 -17.24 -0.14
N VAL A 486 -10.63 -17.22 1.19
CA VAL A 486 -9.45 -16.65 1.85
C VAL A 486 -8.18 -17.41 1.47
N ARG A 487 -8.22 -18.74 1.39
CA ARG A 487 -7.06 -19.54 0.95
C ARG A 487 -6.67 -19.24 -0.50
N ASP A 488 -7.59 -18.87 -1.36
CA ASP A 488 -7.22 -18.47 -2.71
C ASP A 488 -6.49 -17.12 -2.75
N THR A 489 -6.95 -16.13 -1.96
CA THR A 489 -6.47 -14.75 -2.04
C THR A 489 -5.39 -14.39 -1.03
N ALA A 490 -5.51 -14.87 0.21
CA ALA A 490 -4.69 -14.47 1.35
C ALA A 490 -4.34 -15.66 2.27
N ASN A 491 -3.91 -16.78 1.70
CA ASN A 491 -3.56 -17.98 2.47
C ASN A 491 -2.37 -17.73 3.42
N PRO A 492 -2.52 -17.87 4.75
CA PRO A 492 -1.40 -17.69 5.68
C PRO A 492 -0.43 -18.88 5.72
N SER A 493 -0.77 -20.01 5.10
CA SER A 493 0.01 -21.25 5.19
C SER A 493 1.01 -21.39 4.03
N ARG A 494 2.29 -21.54 4.37
CA ARG A 494 3.34 -21.85 3.39
C ARG A 494 3.46 -23.36 3.10
N THR A 495 2.74 -24.19 3.84
CA THR A 495 2.73 -25.65 3.69
C THR A 495 1.46 -26.18 3.03
N ASP A 496 0.54 -25.29 2.67
CA ASP A 496 -0.63 -25.66 1.90
C ASP A 496 -0.22 -26.11 0.49
N THR A 497 -0.67 -27.28 0.07
CA THR A 497 -0.36 -27.83 -1.26
C THR A 497 -1.44 -27.52 -2.30
N ALA A 498 -2.57 -26.95 -1.86
CA ALA A 498 -3.68 -26.62 -2.73
C ALA A 498 -3.74 -25.12 -3.09
N TYR A 499 -3.21 -24.24 -2.25
CA TYR A 499 -3.22 -22.80 -2.50
C TYR A 499 -1.86 -22.18 -2.12
N PRO A 500 -1.37 -21.17 -2.87
CA PRO A 500 -0.10 -20.52 -2.53
C PRO A 500 -0.25 -19.62 -1.29
N PHE A 501 0.87 -19.35 -0.66
CA PHE A 501 0.95 -18.35 0.42
C PHE A 501 0.68 -16.95 -0.15
N LEU A 502 -0.27 -16.23 0.44
CA LEU A 502 -0.62 -14.81 0.14
C LEU A 502 -0.62 -14.47 -1.36
N ARG A 503 -1.32 -15.26 -2.19
CA ARG A 503 -1.33 -15.16 -3.66
C ARG A 503 -1.26 -13.72 -4.20
N GLY A 504 -2.15 -12.85 -3.74
CA GLY A 504 -2.30 -11.51 -4.29
C GLY A 504 -1.50 -10.43 -3.56
N PHE A 505 -0.91 -10.71 -2.39
CA PHE A 505 -0.26 -9.71 -1.55
C PHE A 505 1.26 -9.85 -1.57
N ASP A 506 1.93 -8.84 -2.11
CA ASP A 506 3.37 -8.71 -2.09
C ASP A 506 3.83 -8.16 -0.75
N VAL A 507 4.35 -9.02 0.08
CA VAL A 507 4.74 -8.69 1.46
C VAL A 507 5.86 -7.66 1.56
N TYR A 508 6.73 -7.57 0.54
CA TYR A 508 7.83 -6.62 0.54
C TYR A 508 7.45 -5.26 -0.08
N ALA A 509 6.64 -5.27 -1.14
CA ALA A 509 6.06 -4.05 -1.70
C ALA A 509 5.00 -3.44 -0.75
N GLY A 510 4.42 -4.24 0.14
CA GLY A 510 3.47 -3.83 1.15
C GLY A 510 2.06 -3.63 0.63
N HIS A 511 1.75 -4.13 -0.56
CA HIS A 511 0.43 -4.02 -1.20
C HIS A 511 0.17 -5.20 -2.13
N SER A 512 -1.07 -5.36 -2.56
CA SER A 512 -1.45 -6.40 -3.50
C SER A 512 -1.20 -6.01 -4.96
N TRP A 513 -1.27 -7.03 -5.84
CA TRP A 513 -1.22 -6.87 -7.29
C TRP A 513 -2.48 -7.46 -7.94
N ALA A 514 -2.98 -6.78 -8.96
CA ALA A 514 -4.25 -7.14 -9.62
C ALA A 514 -4.10 -8.21 -10.71
N SER A 515 -3.08 -8.11 -11.57
CA SER A 515 -2.94 -9.01 -12.70
C SER A 515 -2.33 -10.36 -12.33
N GLY A 516 -2.99 -11.44 -12.72
CA GLY A 516 -2.50 -12.81 -12.50
C GLY A 516 -1.23 -13.15 -13.26
N HIS A 517 -1.02 -12.53 -14.42
CA HIS A 517 0.08 -12.88 -15.32
C HIS A 517 1.24 -11.87 -15.35
N GLN A 518 1.08 -10.66 -14.84
CA GLN A 518 2.10 -9.59 -14.89
C GLN A 518 2.68 -9.39 -16.33
N GLY A 519 1.91 -9.63 -17.38
CA GLY A 519 2.36 -9.63 -18.76
C GLY A 519 2.45 -8.23 -19.40
N PHE A 520 3.00 -7.23 -18.67
CA PHE A 520 3.10 -5.85 -19.14
C PHE A 520 4.53 -5.34 -19.07
N ALA A 521 4.88 -4.40 -19.95
CA ALA A 521 6.19 -3.75 -19.95
C ALA A 521 6.44 -2.95 -18.67
N ALA A 522 5.39 -2.39 -18.08
CA ALA A 522 5.42 -1.64 -16.83
C ALA A 522 5.40 -2.53 -15.56
N GLY A 523 5.41 -3.86 -15.71
CA GLY A 523 5.28 -4.80 -14.59
C GLY A 523 3.83 -5.05 -14.19
N ASN A 524 3.60 -5.63 -13.02
CA ASN A 524 2.25 -5.81 -12.50
C ASN A 524 1.65 -4.46 -12.09
N ASN A 525 0.34 -4.44 -11.88
CA ASN A 525 -0.41 -3.24 -11.53
C ASN A 525 -1.38 -3.50 -10.37
N GLN A 526 -1.80 -2.40 -9.75
CA GLN A 526 -2.87 -2.39 -8.77
C GLN A 526 -3.71 -1.13 -8.99
N GLU A 527 -4.96 -1.31 -9.42
CA GLU A 527 -5.90 -0.21 -9.65
C GLU A 527 -6.60 0.18 -8.35
N SER A 528 -7.43 -0.70 -7.81
CA SER A 528 -8.33 -0.44 -6.70
C SER A 528 -7.72 -0.87 -5.36
N SER A 529 -6.84 -0.05 -4.80
CA SER A 529 -6.19 -0.31 -3.51
C SER A 529 -7.21 -0.47 -2.37
N SER A 530 -8.33 0.25 -2.42
CA SER A 530 -9.40 0.20 -1.42
C SER A 530 -10.20 -1.10 -1.44
N GLU A 531 -10.32 -1.79 -2.59
CA GLU A 531 -10.94 -3.12 -2.64
C GLU A 531 -10.03 -4.18 -2.02
N SER A 532 -8.71 -4.04 -2.12
CA SER A 532 -7.75 -4.85 -1.37
C SER A 532 -7.86 -4.62 0.14
N ILE A 533 -7.96 -3.36 0.57
CA ILE A 533 -8.24 -3.02 1.97
C ILE A 533 -9.55 -3.63 2.47
N ASN A 534 -10.57 -3.72 1.61
CA ASN A 534 -11.84 -4.36 1.96
C ASN A 534 -11.67 -5.86 2.30
N LEU A 535 -10.77 -6.58 1.60
CA LEU A 535 -10.40 -7.95 1.97
C LEU A 535 -9.76 -8.00 3.35
N SER A 536 -8.76 -7.15 3.59
CA SER A 536 -8.05 -7.09 4.86
C SER A 536 -8.99 -6.74 6.03
N ALA A 537 -9.90 -5.78 5.83
CA ALA A 537 -10.95 -5.42 6.79
C ALA A 537 -11.92 -6.59 7.03
N GLY A 538 -12.35 -7.26 5.96
CA GLY A 538 -13.19 -8.47 6.03
C GLY A 538 -12.54 -9.58 6.86
N LEU A 539 -11.23 -9.80 6.71
CA LEU A 539 -10.47 -10.78 7.52
C LEU A 539 -10.42 -10.40 9.00
N VAL A 540 -10.22 -9.12 9.33
CA VAL A 540 -10.27 -8.65 10.72
C VAL A 540 -11.63 -8.93 11.34
N LEU A 541 -12.71 -8.55 10.65
CA LEU A 541 -14.09 -8.72 11.13
C LEU A 541 -14.48 -10.20 11.21
N TRP A 542 -14.16 -11.00 10.17
CA TRP A 542 -14.43 -12.44 10.17
C TRP A 542 -13.71 -13.15 11.30
N GLY A 543 -12.39 -12.90 11.45
CA GLY A 543 -11.61 -13.51 12.51
C GLY A 543 -12.09 -13.09 13.92
N ALA A 544 -12.50 -11.84 14.10
CA ALA A 544 -13.09 -11.37 15.36
C ALA A 544 -14.45 -12.03 15.64
N ALA A 545 -15.33 -12.11 14.63
CA ALA A 545 -16.66 -12.68 14.79
C ALA A 545 -16.65 -14.19 15.02
N THR A 546 -15.75 -14.93 14.41
CA THR A 546 -15.65 -16.40 14.51
C THR A 546 -14.67 -16.88 15.60
N GLY A 547 -13.89 -15.96 16.20
CA GLY A 547 -12.84 -16.32 17.16
C GLY A 547 -11.57 -16.86 16.50
N ASP A 548 -11.44 -16.77 15.16
CA ASP A 548 -10.22 -17.16 14.41
C ASP A 548 -9.18 -16.03 14.52
N THR A 549 -8.39 -16.09 15.60
CA THR A 549 -7.35 -15.10 15.87
C THR A 549 -6.27 -15.05 14.80
N GLY A 550 -5.99 -16.18 14.12
CA GLY A 550 -5.01 -16.23 13.05
C GLY A 550 -5.43 -15.38 11.85
N LEU A 551 -6.69 -15.48 11.42
CA LEU A 551 -7.22 -14.67 10.31
C LEU A 551 -7.40 -13.21 10.74
N ARG A 552 -7.82 -12.92 11.97
CA ARG A 552 -7.90 -11.56 12.52
C ARG A 552 -6.53 -10.87 12.48
N ASP A 553 -5.50 -11.53 12.94
CA ASP A 553 -4.15 -10.96 13.03
C ASP A 553 -3.49 -10.85 11.65
N LEU A 554 -3.79 -11.80 10.73
CA LEU A 554 -3.44 -11.66 9.31
C LEU A 554 -4.10 -10.40 8.72
N GLY A 555 -5.41 -10.25 8.88
CA GLY A 555 -6.14 -9.07 8.39
C GLY A 555 -5.55 -7.77 8.96
N SER A 556 -5.19 -7.74 10.24
CA SER A 556 -4.54 -6.58 10.87
C SER A 556 -3.17 -6.28 10.26
N TYR A 557 -2.38 -7.30 9.95
CA TYR A 557 -1.07 -7.13 9.28
C TYR A 557 -1.23 -6.57 7.86
N LEU A 558 -2.09 -7.19 7.05
CA LEU A 558 -2.34 -6.76 5.67
C LEU A 558 -2.87 -5.32 5.66
N LEU A 559 -3.93 -5.03 6.42
CA LEU A 559 -4.53 -3.71 6.51
C LEU A 559 -3.51 -2.63 6.91
N THR A 560 -2.74 -2.88 7.96
CA THR A 560 -1.79 -1.88 8.50
C THR A 560 -0.64 -1.64 7.53
N THR A 561 -0.12 -2.68 6.90
CA THR A 561 0.99 -2.58 5.94
C THR A 561 0.54 -1.90 4.65
N GLU A 562 -0.61 -2.33 4.10
CA GLU A 562 -1.11 -1.80 2.83
C GLU A 562 -1.60 -0.36 2.97
N SER A 563 -2.22 0.02 4.10
CA SER A 563 -2.62 1.41 4.32
C SER A 563 -1.43 2.38 4.34
N GLU A 564 -0.26 1.97 4.84
CA GLU A 564 0.96 2.78 4.72
C GLU A 564 1.45 2.86 3.27
N ALA A 565 1.49 1.74 2.55
CA ALA A 565 1.87 1.72 1.15
C ALA A 565 0.94 2.58 0.29
N ILE A 566 -0.38 2.56 0.56
CA ILE A 566 -1.38 3.40 -0.11
C ILE A 566 -1.09 4.88 0.16
N THR A 567 -0.86 5.25 1.42
CA THR A 567 -0.54 6.62 1.82
C THR A 567 0.67 7.15 1.05
N GLN A 568 1.71 6.31 0.85
CA GLN A 568 2.94 6.70 0.18
C GLN A 568 2.86 6.62 -1.35
N TYR A 569 2.23 5.59 -1.93
CA TYR A 569 2.39 5.25 -3.35
C TYR A 569 1.19 5.59 -4.22
N TRP A 570 -0.02 5.73 -3.65
CA TRP A 570 -1.21 6.19 -4.37
C TRP A 570 -1.51 7.66 -4.16
N PHE A 571 -1.26 8.17 -2.94
CA PHE A 571 -1.58 9.55 -2.56
C PHE A 571 -0.34 10.43 -2.36
N ASP A 572 0.87 9.88 -2.40
CA ASP A 572 2.12 10.61 -2.14
C ASP A 572 1.96 11.66 -1.04
N ALA A 573 1.40 11.23 0.10
CA ALA A 573 0.94 12.13 1.15
C ALA A 573 2.04 13.08 1.64
N ASP A 574 3.29 12.60 1.69
CA ASP A 574 4.47 13.35 2.07
C ASP A 574 5.12 14.10 0.88
N GLN A 575 4.61 13.95 -0.34
CA GLN A 575 5.19 14.52 -1.58
C GLN A 575 6.67 14.14 -1.78
N GLN A 576 7.03 12.88 -1.55
CA GLN A 576 8.39 12.37 -1.61
C GLN A 576 8.59 11.19 -2.59
N VAL A 577 7.53 10.75 -3.24
CA VAL A 577 7.52 9.57 -4.11
C VAL A 577 7.37 9.94 -5.58
N PHE A 578 6.37 10.76 -5.88
CA PHE A 578 6.11 11.14 -7.26
C PHE A 578 7.22 12.07 -7.80
N PRO A 579 7.67 11.86 -9.06
CA PRO A 579 8.63 12.77 -9.67
C PRO A 579 8.06 14.19 -9.75
N GLY A 580 8.88 15.20 -9.50
CA GLY A 580 8.43 16.60 -9.55
C GLY A 580 7.92 17.07 -10.93
N SER A 581 8.18 16.28 -11.99
CA SER A 581 7.61 16.49 -13.33
C SER A 581 6.24 15.85 -13.55
N PHE A 582 5.77 15.02 -12.63
CA PHE A 582 4.45 14.39 -12.67
C PHE A 582 3.46 15.32 -11.94
N GLY A 583 2.64 16.02 -12.67
CA GLY A 583 1.83 17.12 -12.17
C GLY A 583 0.57 16.72 -11.38
N HIS A 584 0.47 15.49 -10.87
CA HIS A 584 -0.68 14.95 -10.17
C HIS A 584 -0.40 14.67 -8.69
N ASP A 585 -1.41 14.84 -7.84
CA ASP A 585 -1.38 14.57 -6.39
C ASP A 585 -1.77 13.13 -6.05
N THR A 586 -2.26 12.35 -7.03
CA THR A 586 -2.66 10.94 -6.87
C THR A 586 -2.42 10.14 -8.14
N VAL A 587 -2.44 8.83 -8.02
CA VAL A 587 -2.52 7.89 -9.15
C VAL A 587 -3.76 7.01 -9.02
N GLY A 588 -4.41 6.72 -10.12
CA GLY A 588 -5.47 5.70 -10.18
C GLY A 588 -4.89 4.30 -10.07
N MET A 589 -3.73 4.07 -10.69
CA MET A 589 -3.03 2.78 -10.71
C MET A 589 -1.57 2.93 -10.32
N VAL A 590 -1.10 2.03 -9.46
CA VAL A 590 0.32 1.80 -9.21
C VAL A 590 0.80 0.66 -10.11
N TRP A 591 1.97 0.85 -10.78
CA TRP A 591 2.63 -0.13 -11.62
C TRP A 591 3.97 -0.55 -11.02
N GLY A 592 4.49 -1.70 -11.40
CA GLY A 592 5.85 -2.09 -11.06
C GLY A 592 6.87 -1.00 -11.37
N SER A 593 6.74 -0.36 -12.54
CA SER A 593 7.64 0.71 -13.00
C SER A 593 7.32 2.10 -12.46
N GLY A 594 6.13 2.35 -11.89
CA GLY A 594 5.74 3.72 -11.53
C GLY A 594 4.29 3.87 -11.11
N GLY A 595 3.60 4.88 -11.64
CA GLY A 595 2.19 5.15 -11.37
C GLY A 595 1.51 5.88 -12.53
N ALA A 596 0.19 5.73 -12.64
CA ALA A 596 -0.62 6.31 -13.70
C ALA A 596 -1.86 7.03 -13.13
N TYR A 597 -2.06 8.29 -13.55
CA TYR A 597 -3.29 9.05 -13.36
C TYR A 597 -4.33 8.62 -14.39
N SER A 598 -4.77 7.39 -14.27
CA SER A 598 -5.77 6.73 -15.12
C SER A 598 -6.31 5.49 -14.43
N THR A 599 -7.41 4.96 -14.95
CA THR A 599 -7.89 3.60 -14.67
C THR A 599 -7.78 2.76 -15.94
N TRP A 600 -8.12 1.47 -15.87
CA TRP A 600 -8.18 0.61 -17.07
C TRP A 600 -9.28 1.00 -18.06
N TRP A 601 -10.32 1.67 -17.59
CA TRP A 601 -11.57 1.84 -18.33
C TRP A 601 -12.01 3.30 -18.52
N THR A 602 -11.44 4.26 -17.77
CA THR A 602 -11.85 5.66 -17.84
C THR A 602 -10.68 6.63 -17.69
N ALA A 603 -10.83 7.81 -18.26
CA ALA A 603 -9.99 8.98 -18.02
C ALA A 603 -10.74 10.09 -17.26
N ASN A 604 -11.95 9.79 -16.73
CA ASN A 604 -12.75 10.73 -15.95
C ASN A 604 -12.05 10.99 -14.59
N PRO A 605 -11.74 12.24 -14.23
CA PRO A 605 -11.09 12.57 -12.96
C PRO A 605 -11.84 12.06 -11.73
N GLU A 606 -13.16 12.12 -11.70
CA GLU A 606 -13.99 11.66 -10.59
C GLU A 606 -13.77 10.18 -10.30
N GLU A 607 -13.69 9.36 -11.35
CA GLU A 607 -13.50 7.92 -11.24
C GLU A 607 -12.03 7.55 -10.98
N ILE A 608 -11.06 8.31 -11.53
CA ILE A 608 -9.64 8.14 -11.23
C ILE A 608 -9.37 8.37 -9.73
N HIS A 609 -9.98 9.39 -9.14
CA HIS A 609 -9.84 9.68 -7.71
C HIS A 609 -10.68 8.73 -6.85
N GLY A 610 -11.86 8.34 -7.32
CA GLY A 610 -12.81 7.49 -6.59
C GLY A 610 -12.43 6.01 -6.55
N ILE A 611 -11.66 5.51 -7.53
CA ILE A 611 -11.35 4.07 -7.64
C ILE A 611 -10.56 3.53 -6.43
N ASN A 612 -9.77 4.37 -5.78
CA ASN A 612 -9.02 4.02 -4.58
C ASN A 612 -9.76 4.39 -3.27
N VAL A 613 -11.07 4.64 -3.37
CA VAL A 613 -11.95 4.93 -2.23
C VAL A 613 -13.01 3.86 -2.05
N LEU A 614 -13.57 3.31 -3.15
CA LEU A 614 -14.61 2.28 -3.13
C LEU A 614 -14.07 0.88 -2.73
N PRO A 615 -14.87 0.12 -1.97
CA PRO A 615 -16.07 0.51 -1.25
C PRO A 615 -15.71 1.28 0.02
N VAL A 616 -16.53 2.26 0.40
CA VAL A 616 -16.37 2.91 1.71
C VAL A 616 -16.92 1.98 2.78
N THR A 617 -16.09 1.61 3.73
CA THR A 617 -16.46 0.71 4.85
C THR A 617 -15.76 1.15 6.13
N GLY A 618 -16.01 0.47 7.24
CA GLY A 618 -15.24 0.69 8.46
C GLY A 618 -13.71 0.47 8.31
N GLY A 619 -13.29 -0.23 7.25
CA GLY A 619 -11.88 -0.36 6.88
C GLY A 619 -11.30 0.91 6.24
N SER A 620 -12.12 1.76 5.64
CA SER A 620 -11.68 2.98 4.95
C SER A 620 -11.20 4.10 5.88
N LEU A 621 -11.36 3.93 7.20
CA LEU A 621 -10.91 4.93 8.20
C LEU A 621 -9.41 5.23 8.10
N HIS A 622 -8.59 4.29 7.61
CA HIS A 622 -7.15 4.49 7.41
C HIS A 622 -6.82 5.66 6.49
N LEU A 623 -7.72 6.02 5.55
CA LEU A 623 -7.54 7.15 4.63
C LEU A 623 -7.46 8.49 5.37
N ALA A 624 -8.02 8.59 6.59
CA ALA A 624 -7.93 9.80 7.42
C ALA A 624 -6.54 10.06 8.00
N ARG A 625 -5.55 9.20 7.76
CA ARG A 625 -4.17 9.35 8.26
C ARG A 625 -3.56 10.68 7.85
N GLU A 626 -3.76 11.08 6.59
CA GLU A 626 -3.21 12.31 6.03
C GLU A 626 -4.31 13.19 5.44
N LYS A 627 -4.99 13.94 6.32
CA LYS A 627 -6.12 14.80 5.95
C LYS A 627 -5.77 15.85 4.89
N ALA A 628 -4.54 16.36 4.91
CA ALA A 628 -4.06 17.30 3.89
C ALA A 628 -3.99 16.64 2.49
N ALA A 629 -3.62 15.35 2.41
CA ALA A 629 -3.62 14.63 1.14
C ALA A 629 -5.04 14.45 0.60
N ILE A 630 -6.03 14.17 1.46
CA ILE A 630 -7.44 14.11 1.04
C ILE A 630 -7.88 15.44 0.42
N LYS A 631 -7.57 16.55 1.07
CA LYS A 631 -7.93 17.89 0.58
C LYS A 631 -7.28 18.19 -0.77
N ARG A 632 -5.98 17.88 -0.94
CA ARG A 632 -5.29 18.05 -2.23
C ARG A 632 -5.93 17.17 -3.31
N ASN A 633 -6.23 15.93 -2.99
CA ASN A 633 -6.86 14.97 -3.89
C ASN A 633 -8.23 15.49 -4.40
N ILE A 634 -9.11 15.94 -3.51
CA ILE A 634 -10.41 16.52 -3.91
C ILE A 634 -10.21 17.81 -4.74
N ALA A 635 -9.28 18.68 -4.34
CA ALA A 635 -9.01 19.92 -5.08
C ALA A 635 -8.44 19.63 -6.48
N GLU A 636 -7.59 18.62 -6.64
CA GLU A 636 -7.13 18.17 -7.95
C GLU A 636 -8.27 17.63 -8.79
N MET A 637 -9.09 16.76 -8.22
CA MET A 637 -10.25 16.20 -8.92
C MET A 637 -11.17 17.32 -9.45
N GLU A 638 -11.55 18.27 -8.60
CA GLU A 638 -12.42 19.39 -8.99
C GLU A 638 -11.76 20.29 -10.07
N ARG A 639 -10.46 20.48 -10.02
CA ARG A 639 -9.69 21.22 -11.03
C ARG A 639 -9.68 20.49 -12.38
N GLU A 640 -9.36 19.21 -12.38
CA GLU A 640 -9.31 18.40 -13.60
C GLU A 640 -10.70 18.16 -14.20
N ASN A 641 -11.74 18.06 -13.36
CA ASN A 641 -13.12 17.93 -13.77
C ASN A 641 -13.75 19.24 -14.27
N GLY A 642 -13.12 20.37 -13.97
CA GLY A 642 -13.65 21.69 -14.26
C GLY A 642 -14.80 22.11 -13.33
N GLY A 643 -14.95 21.45 -12.17
CA GLY A 643 -15.95 21.73 -11.16
C GLY A 643 -16.22 20.56 -10.21
N PRO A 644 -17.18 20.71 -9.29
CA PRO A 644 -17.54 19.67 -8.34
C PRO A 644 -17.96 18.37 -9.04
N ALA A 645 -17.78 17.24 -8.36
CA ALA A 645 -18.12 15.92 -8.85
C ALA A 645 -19.60 15.79 -9.23
N VAL A 646 -19.85 15.08 -10.34
CA VAL A 646 -21.16 14.68 -10.85
C VAL A 646 -21.33 13.16 -10.73
N GLU A 647 -20.34 12.41 -11.21
CA GLU A 647 -20.30 10.96 -11.04
C GLU A 647 -19.63 10.60 -9.70
N TRP A 648 -19.99 9.50 -9.11
CA TRP A 648 -19.43 8.98 -7.85
C TRP A 648 -19.33 9.99 -6.71
N ARG A 649 -20.17 11.03 -6.75
CA ARG A 649 -20.10 12.10 -5.75
C ARG A 649 -20.33 11.63 -4.32
N ASP A 650 -21.04 10.54 -4.12
CA ASP A 650 -21.24 9.89 -2.83
C ASP A 650 -19.93 9.36 -2.26
N LEU A 651 -19.12 8.68 -3.06
CA LEU A 651 -17.79 8.22 -2.67
C LEU A 651 -16.87 9.39 -2.32
N LEU A 652 -16.86 10.43 -3.18
CA LEU A 652 -16.01 11.60 -2.98
C LEU A 652 -16.44 12.43 -1.76
N TRP A 653 -17.74 12.56 -1.48
CA TRP A 653 -18.23 13.18 -0.25
C TRP A 653 -17.88 12.37 1.00
N GLN A 654 -17.98 11.03 0.93
CA GLN A 654 -17.58 10.16 2.03
C GLN A 654 -16.06 10.24 2.27
N PHE A 655 -15.25 10.30 1.22
CA PHE A 655 -13.81 10.50 1.30
C PHE A 655 -13.46 11.87 1.92
N GLU A 656 -14.06 12.95 1.42
CA GLU A 656 -13.87 14.29 1.97
C GLU A 656 -14.26 14.39 3.45
N SER A 657 -15.30 13.65 3.87
CA SER A 657 -15.75 13.65 5.26
C SER A 657 -14.73 13.09 6.26
N LEU A 658 -13.73 12.32 5.79
CA LEU A 658 -12.61 11.86 6.62
C LEU A 658 -11.65 12.99 7.01
N ALA A 659 -11.63 14.08 6.23
CA ALA A 659 -10.79 15.26 6.49
C ALA A 659 -11.60 16.47 6.95
N ASP A 660 -12.79 16.67 6.38
CA ASP A 660 -13.68 17.80 6.67
C ASP A 660 -15.16 17.35 6.70
N PRO A 661 -15.59 16.77 7.82
CA PRO A 661 -16.96 16.26 7.95
C PRO A 661 -18.04 17.31 7.74
N ALA A 662 -17.79 18.56 8.17
CA ALA A 662 -18.78 19.64 8.06
C ALA A 662 -18.98 20.07 6.62
N LEU A 663 -17.91 20.19 5.84
CA LEU A 663 -17.97 20.50 4.41
C LEU A 663 -18.69 19.41 3.63
N ALA A 664 -18.34 18.16 3.85
CA ALA A 664 -18.98 17.01 3.23
C ALA A 664 -20.48 16.96 3.57
N LYS A 665 -20.84 17.28 4.84
CA LYS A 665 -22.25 17.37 5.26
C LYS A 665 -23.00 18.47 4.53
N ALA A 666 -22.40 19.64 4.34
CA ALA A 666 -23.00 20.73 3.58
C ALA A 666 -23.20 20.36 2.09
N LYS A 667 -22.21 19.69 1.47
CA LYS A 667 -22.32 19.17 0.10
C LYS A 667 -23.47 18.13 0.00
N TRP A 668 -23.56 17.18 0.93
CA TRP A 668 -24.65 16.24 1.02
C TRP A 668 -26.00 16.93 1.15
N ASP A 669 -26.15 17.86 2.07
CA ASP A 669 -27.43 18.52 2.34
C ASP A 669 -27.95 19.31 1.12
N SER A 670 -27.08 19.89 0.33
CA SER A 670 -27.44 20.61 -0.89
C SER A 670 -27.63 19.70 -2.11
N GLY A 671 -26.93 18.56 -2.19
CA GLY A 671 -26.82 17.73 -3.39
C GLY A 671 -27.55 16.38 -3.37
N ASN A 672 -28.07 15.92 -2.21
CA ASN A 672 -28.56 14.54 -2.02
C ASN A 672 -29.83 14.18 -2.81
N ALA A 673 -30.59 15.15 -3.29
CA ALA A 673 -31.84 14.90 -4.01
C ALA A 673 -31.63 14.46 -5.47
N GLY A 674 -30.53 14.84 -6.09
CA GLY A 674 -30.34 14.77 -7.54
C GLY A 674 -29.18 13.89 -8.01
N TYR A 675 -28.74 12.87 -7.25
CA TYR A 675 -27.66 11.98 -7.69
C TYR A 675 -28.07 10.52 -7.70
N THR A 676 -27.37 9.73 -8.50
CA THR A 676 -27.43 8.27 -8.49
C THR A 676 -26.24 7.76 -7.67
N PRO A 677 -26.48 6.94 -6.62
CA PRO A 677 -25.40 6.31 -5.90
C PRO A 677 -24.52 5.46 -6.80
N GLU A 678 -23.22 5.38 -6.48
CA GLU A 678 -22.33 4.39 -7.08
C GLU A 678 -22.92 2.97 -6.86
N GLN A 679 -22.63 2.01 -7.75
CA GLN A 679 -23.37 0.73 -7.74
C GLN A 679 -23.16 -0.12 -6.48
N GLY A 680 -22.03 0.05 -5.78
CA GLY A 680 -21.73 -0.58 -4.48
C GLY A 680 -22.18 0.26 -3.28
N GLU A 681 -22.79 1.43 -3.51
CA GLU A 681 -23.21 2.38 -2.51
C GLU A 681 -24.73 2.55 -2.43
N SER A 682 -25.17 3.30 -1.42
CA SER A 682 -26.57 3.66 -1.23
C SER A 682 -26.72 4.98 -0.50
N LYS A 683 -27.83 5.69 -0.73
CA LYS A 683 -28.15 6.90 0.03
C LYS A 683 -28.20 6.66 1.54
N ALA A 684 -28.57 5.46 1.96
CA ALA A 684 -28.61 5.08 3.37
C ALA A 684 -27.21 5.09 4.00
N HIS A 685 -26.23 4.46 3.33
CA HIS A 685 -24.86 4.39 3.83
C HIS A 685 -24.19 5.76 3.76
N THR A 686 -24.27 6.45 2.63
CA THR A 686 -23.69 7.79 2.45
C THR A 686 -24.21 8.77 3.50
N TYR A 687 -25.54 8.79 3.72
CA TYR A 687 -26.15 9.65 4.74
C TYR A 687 -25.69 9.31 6.15
N HIS A 688 -25.68 8.02 6.50
CA HIS A 688 -25.20 7.56 7.81
C HIS A 688 -23.74 7.93 8.04
N TRP A 689 -22.87 7.66 7.08
CA TRP A 689 -21.44 7.90 7.14
C TRP A 689 -21.13 9.39 7.38
N ILE A 690 -21.58 10.25 6.47
CA ILE A 690 -21.29 11.68 6.52
C ILE A 690 -21.90 12.33 7.77
N THR A 691 -23.15 11.99 8.12
CA THR A 691 -23.83 12.59 9.27
C THR A 691 -23.20 12.12 10.60
N THR A 692 -22.73 10.88 10.65
CA THR A 692 -22.03 10.36 11.84
C THR A 692 -20.68 11.05 12.01
N LEU A 693 -19.88 11.19 10.95
CA LEU A 693 -18.61 11.91 11.02
C LEU A 693 -18.81 13.41 11.33
N ASP A 694 -19.85 14.04 10.76
CA ASP A 694 -20.16 15.43 11.15
C ASP A 694 -20.49 15.55 12.65
N THR A 695 -21.10 14.52 13.24
CA THR A 695 -21.42 14.52 14.68
C THR A 695 -20.21 14.23 15.55
N LEU A 696 -19.42 13.21 15.22
CA LEU A 696 -18.31 12.70 16.04
C LEU A 696 -16.98 13.40 15.74
N GLY A 697 -16.85 14.00 14.56
CA GLY A 697 -15.61 14.55 14.03
C GLY A 697 -14.89 13.58 13.11
N ALA A 698 -13.79 14.04 12.53
CA ALA A 698 -12.94 13.23 11.68
C ALA A 698 -12.20 12.13 12.49
N PRO A 699 -11.84 10.99 11.86
CA PRO A 699 -11.04 9.96 12.52
C PRO A 699 -9.71 10.51 13.04
N ASP A 700 -9.33 10.05 14.23
CA ASP A 700 -8.06 10.38 14.89
C ASP A 700 -7.13 9.16 14.84
N MET A 701 -6.25 9.13 13.86
CA MET A 701 -5.32 8.02 13.61
C MET A 701 -4.11 8.03 14.54
N THR A 702 -4.01 9.03 15.43
CA THR A 702 -2.93 9.12 16.43
C THR A 702 -3.15 8.17 17.60
N VAL A 703 -4.39 7.72 17.82
CA VAL A 703 -4.78 6.86 18.93
C VAL A 703 -5.33 5.53 18.41
N SER A 704 -4.78 4.42 18.90
CA SER A 704 -5.24 3.06 18.59
C SER A 704 -5.77 2.35 19.83
N GLY A 705 -6.78 1.49 19.67
CA GLY A 705 -7.22 0.60 20.74
C GLY A 705 -6.42 -0.71 20.75
N ASN A 706 -6.43 -1.38 21.90
CA ASN A 706 -5.77 -2.68 22.08
C ASN A 706 -6.49 -3.85 21.40
N ILE A 707 -7.55 -3.56 20.63
CA ILE A 707 -8.24 -4.49 19.74
C ILE A 707 -8.38 -3.86 18.34
N PRO A 708 -8.33 -4.65 17.26
CA PRO A 708 -8.42 -4.09 15.91
C PRO A 708 -9.82 -3.57 15.56
N THR A 709 -10.86 -3.90 16.34
CA THR A 709 -12.25 -3.46 16.10
C THR A 709 -12.57 -2.20 16.90
N SER A 710 -11.73 -1.18 16.80
CA SER A 710 -11.85 0.09 17.50
C SER A 710 -11.45 1.27 16.61
N ALA A 711 -11.95 2.45 16.92
CA ALA A 711 -11.60 3.71 16.28
C ALA A 711 -11.77 4.89 17.23
N VAL A 712 -11.13 6.00 16.91
CA VAL A 712 -11.26 7.26 17.66
C VAL A 712 -11.62 8.37 16.67
N PHE A 713 -12.47 9.29 17.09
CA PHE A 713 -12.90 10.44 16.31
C PHE A 713 -12.66 11.70 17.13
N THR A 714 -12.32 12.82 16.48
CA THR A 714 -12.08 14.08 17.16
C THR A 714 -12.90 15.20 16.55
N LYS A 715 -13.69 15.89 17.39
CA LYS A 715 -14.42 17.11 17.02
C LYS A 715 -14.14 18.19 18.07
N ASN A 716 -13.62 19.34 17.62
CA ASN A 716 -13.33 20.49 18.50
C ASN A 716 -12.50 20.11 19.74
N GLY A 717 -11.48 19.26 19.57
CA GLY A 717 -10.60 18.80 20.66
C GLY A 717 -11.21 17.74 21.60
N VAL A 718 -12.45 17.31 21.36
CA VAL A 718 -13.09 16.24 22.14
C VAL A 718 -12.98 14.93 21.38
N ARG A 719 -12.36 13.93 21.99
CA ARG A 719 -12.27 12.57 21.44
C ARG A 719 -13.52 11.76 21.75
N THR A 720 -14.02 11.06 20.75
CA THR A 720 -15.02 9.99 20.90
C THR A 720 -14.35 8.66 20.56
N TYR A 721 -14.25 7.80 21.54
CA TYR A 721 -13.71 6.45 21.43
C TYR A 721 -14.84 5.49 21.07
N ALA A 722 -14.61 4.61 20.12
CA ALA A 722 -15.56 3.61 19.69
C ALA A 722 -14.90 2.24 19.62
N ALA A 723 -15.60 1.19 20.04
CA ALA A 723 -15.13 -0.18 19.88
C ALA A 723 -16.32 -1.14 19.72
N HIS A 724 -16.12 -2.16 18.88
CA HIS A 724 -17.05 -3.28 18.75
C HIS A 724 -16.48 -4.53 19.42
N ASN A 725 -17.24 -5.12 20.33
CA ASN A 725 -16.88 -6.33 21.04
C ASN A 725 -17.61 -7.53 20.47
N TYR A 726 -16.89 -8.46 19.85
CA TYR A 726 -17.45 -9.71 19.32
C TYR A 726 -17.57 -10.82 20.39
N ASP A 727 -16.95 -10.66 21.58
CA ASP A 727 -16.97 -11.66 22.64
C ASP A 727 -18.39 -11.80 23.25
N SER A 728 -18.66 -12.97 23.84
CA SER A 728 -19.92 -13.24 24.56
C SER A 728 -19.98 -12.61 25.96
N THR A 729 -18.90 -11.97 26.41
CA THR A 729 -18.78 -11.27 27.67
C THR A 729 -18.37 -9.81 27.45
N ALA A 730 -18.67 -8.93 28.39
CA ALA A 730 -18.20 -7.55 28.33
C ALA A 730 -16.68 -7.49 28.35
N ARG A 731 -16.13 -6.52 27.61
CA ARG A 731 -14.70 -6.33 27.47
C ARG A 731 -14.31 -4.88 27.76
N THR A 732 -13.20 -4.67 28.45
CA THR A 732 -12.58 -3.35 28.56
C THR A 732 -11.57 -3.18 27.44
N VAL A 733 -11.77 -2.16 26.60
CA VAL A 733 -10.83 -1.74 25.56
C VAL A 733 -9.99 -0.60 26.11
N THR A 734 -8.67 -0.74 25.99
CA THR A 734 -7.71 0.29 26.39
C THR A 734 -7.13 0.93 25.16
N PHE A 735 -7.13 2.24 25.09
CA PHE A 735 -6.55 3.01 24.00
C PHE A 735 -5.14 3.47 24.34
N SER A 736 -4.34 3.79 23.30
CA SER A 736 -2.91 4.11 23.46
C SER A 736 -2.66 5.38 24.27
N ASP A 737 -3.65 6.26 24.38
CA ASP A 737 -3.65 7.45 25.24
C ASP A 737 -4.11 7.18 26.70
N GLY A 738 -4.27 5.91 27.07
CA GLY A 738 -4.66 5.50 28.41
C GLY A 738 -6.17 5.51 28.70
N LYS A 739 -7.01 5.98 27.76
CA LYS A 739 -8.47 5.89 27.90
C LYS A 739 -8.93 4.45 27.91
N THR A 740 -9.91 4.13 28.75
CA THR A 740 -10.57 2.83 28.76
C THR A 740 -12.06 2.97 28.43
N LEU A 741 -12.57 1.99 27.71
CA LEU A 741 -13.98 1.89 27.32
C LEU A 741 -14.50 0.49 27.66
N SER A 742 -15.55 0.42 28.48
CA SER A 742 -16.26 -0.84 28.73
C SER A 742 -17.25 -1.09 27.60
N VAL A 743 -17.07 -2.19 26.91
CA VAL A 743 -17.90 -2.57 25.73
C VAL A 743 -18.70 -3.82 26.10
N PRO A 744 -20.05 -3.76 26.16
CA PRO A 744 -20.87 -4.93 26.45
C PRO A 744 -20.64 -6.05 25.42
N ALA A 745 -21.03 -7.26 25.76
CA ALA A 745 -20.95 -8.41 24.87
C ALA A 745 -21.68 -8.15 23.55
N ARG A 746 -21.08 -8.53 22.43
CA ARG A 746 -21.67 -8.49 21.07
C ARG A 746 -22.30 -7.14 20.73
N SER A 747 -21.59 -6.05 21.05
CA SER A 747 -22.12 -4.70 20.85
C SER A 747 -21.03 -3.69 20.51
N THR A 748 -21.45 -2.57 19.96
CA THR A 748 -20.63 -1.38 19.79
C THR A 748 -20.89 -0.44 20.97
N ALA A 749 -19.85 0.09 21.58
CA ALA A 749 -19.95 1.14 22.57
C ALA A 749 -19.14 2.36 22.14
N THR A 750 -19.57 3.53 22.59
CA THR A 750 -18.83 4.78 22.49
C THR A 750 -18.63 5.41 23.87
N GLY A 751 -17.57 6.16 24.02
CA GLY A 751 -17.30 6.93 25.22
C GLY A 751 -16.57 8.21 24.86
N THR A 752 -17.01 9.32 25.42
CA THR A 752 -16.28 10.57 25.26
C THR A 752 -15.22 10.72 26.34
N GLY A 753 -14.13 11.38 26.01
CA GLY A 753 -13.16 11.94 26.93
C GLY A 753 -12.77 13.29 26.35
N THR A 754 -12.69 14.33 27.21
CA THR A 754 -11.60 15.28 26.95
C THR A 754 -10.40 14.36 26.91
N GLY A 755 -9.74 14.25 25.77
CA GLY A 755 -8.61 13.37 25.63
C GLY A 755 -7.78 13.54 26.87
N GLY A 756 -7.66 12.49 27.71
CA GLY A 756 -6.55 12.41 28.62
C GLY A 756 -5.44 12.40 27.63
N GLY A 757 -4.88 13.59 27.38
CA GLY A 757 -4.09 13.78 26.19
C GLY A 757 -3.28 12.53 26.00
N ASP A 758 -3.50 11.83 24.80
CA ASP A 758 -2.23 11.49 24.22
C ASP A 758 -1.52 12.78 24.34
N PRO A 759 -0.52 12.84 25.14
CA PRO A 759 0.14 14.09 25.10
C PRO A 759 0.24 14.35 23.63
N ASP A 760 -0.72 15.21 23.10
CA ASP A 760 -0.56 16.08 21.97
C ASP A 760 0.91 16.34 21.98
N PRO A 761 1.73 15.71 21.06
CA PRO A 761 3.06 15.25 21.34
C PRO A 761 3.67 16.02 22.48
N GLU A 762 3.58 15.51 23.67
CA GLU A 762 3.49 16.15 24.96
C GLU A 762 3.34 17.66 24.84
N GLU A 763 2.14 18.26 25.10
CA GLU A 763 2.19 19.62 25.65
C GLU A 763 3.18 19.48 26.79
N PRO A 764 4.40 19.95 26.60
CA PRO A 764 5.53 19.46 27.36
C PRO A 764 5.13 19.57 28.81
N GLY A 765 4.77 18.41 29.42
CA GLY A 765 4.32 18.37 30.80
C GLY A 765 5.33 19.14 31.63
N PRO A 766 5.07 19.69 32.78
CA PRO A 766 5.97 20.62 33.48
C PRO A 766 7.34 19.97 33.60
N SER A 767 8.01 19.77 32.47
CA SER A 767 9.42 19.47 32.45
C SER A 767 10.09 20.78 32.77
N THR A 768 11.06 20.74 33.57
CA THR A 768 12.00 21.78 33.95
C THR A 768 12.76 22.41 32.80
N GLY A 769 12.21 22.45 31.55
CA GLY A 769 12.86 23.06 30.40
C GLY A 769 12.45 24.52 30.20
N ASN A 770 13.37 25.36 29.69
CA ASN A 770 13.14 26.77 29.39
C ASN A 770 12.06 26.92 28.29
N THR A 771 10.93 27.52 28.64
CA THR A 771 9.83 27.85 27.76
C THR A 771 9.83 29.36 27.52
N PHE A 772 9.90 29.75 26.23
CA PHE A 772 9.94 31.15 25.82
C PHE A 772 8.68 31.54 25.06
N ARG A 773 8.22 32.76 25.27
CA ARG A 773 7.12 33.40 24.54
C ARG A 773 7.67 34.40 23.54
N LEU A 774 6.98 34.55 22.42
CA LEU A 774 7.28 35.61 21.45
C LEU A 774 6.81 36.95 22.01
N LYS A 775 7.72 37.89 22.11
CA LYS A 775 7.41 39.25 22.48
C LYS A 775 7.58 40.19 21.27
N SER A 776 6.60 41.04 21.01
CA SER A 776 6.68 41.96 19.89
C SER A 776 7.96 42.81 19.96
N GLY A 777 8.58 43.01 18.81
CA GLY A 777 9.89 43.68 18.74
C GLY A 777 11.07 42.72 18.75
N GLY A 778 10.86 41.38 18.52
CA GLY A 778 11.90 40.41 18.18
C GLY A 778 12.62 39.75 19.37
N THR A 779 11.98 39.65 20.52
CA THR A 779 12.56 39.04 21.72
C THR A 779 11.84 37.74 22.12
N LEU A 780 12.58 36.69 22.49
CA LEU A 780 12.07 35.54 23.24
C LEU A 780 12.18 35.87 24.74
N THR A 781 11.11 35.59 25.52
CA THR A 781 11.05 35.90 26.95
C THR A 781 10.43 34.75 27.76
N THR A 782 10.89 34.53 28.98
CA THR A 782 10.26 33.63 29.94
C THR A 782 9.08 34.27 30.69
N ALA A 783 8.88 35.58 30.60
CA ALA A 783 7.81 36.32 31.28
C ALA A 783 6.42 35.90 30.75
N THR A 784 5.45 35.79 31.66
CA THR A 784 4.07 35.37 31.40
C THR A 784 3.07 36.54 31.35
N ASP A 785 3.53 37.76 31.49
CA ASP A 785 2.74 38.98 31.71
C ASP A 785 2.59 39.87 30.45
N GLY A 786 2.90 39.33 29.27
CA GLY A 786 2.80 40.07 28.03
C GLY A 786 1.35 40.31 27.58
N ALA A 787 1.02 41.54 27.18
CA ALA A 787 -0.23 41.84 26.48
C ALA A 787 -0.23 41.10 25.11
N ALA A 788 -1.37 40.57 24.72
CA ALA A 788 -1.54 39.94 23.40
C ALA A 788 -1.27 40.97 22.30
N GLY A 789 -0.42 40.60 21.34
CA GLY A 789 -0.03 41.43 20.19
C GLY A 789 0.17 40.60 18.94
N ALA A 790 0.60 41.24 17.89
CA ALA A 790 0.96 40.56 16.65
C ALA A 790 2.07 41.31 15.90
N ASP A 791 3.02 40.53 15.35
CA ASP A 791 4.06 41.05 14.45
C ASP A 791 3.78 40.61 13.00
N THR A 792 4.14 41.50 12.04
CA THR A 792 3.89 41.21 10.62
C THR A 792 4.98 40.35 10.02
N LEU A 793 4.61 39.28 9.36
CA LEU A 793 5.46 38.49 8.46
C LEU A 793 5.41 39.11 7.06
N ALA A 794 6.58 39.40 6.50
CA ALA A 794 6.70 40.01 5.18
C ALA A 794 6.20 39.09 4.06
N SER A 795 5.83 39.66 2.92
CA SER A 795 5.53 38.92 1.69
C SER A 795 6.74 38.11 1.21
N ALA A 796 6.48 36.92 0.71
CA ALA A 796 7.49 36.09 0.05
C ALA A 796 7.93 36.64 -1.32
N ASP A 797 7.14 37.53 -1.92
CA ASP A 797 7.36 38.09 -3.28
C ASP A 797 7.52 37.00 -4.35
N GLY A 798 6.80 35.90 -4.20
CA GLY A 798 6.89 34.72 -5.05
C GLY A 798 7.00 33.41 -4.28
N VAL A 799 7.93 32.54 -4.70
CA VAL A 799 8.19 31.23 -4.07
C VAL A 799 9.62 31.17 -3.55
N ASN A 800 9.78 30.86 -2.26
CA ASN A 800 11.06 30.59 -1.62
C ASN A 800 10.94 29.40 -0.66
N ARG A 801 10.91 28.18 -1.20
CA ARG A 801 10.72 26.91 -0.46
C ARG A 801 12.02 26.14 -0.21
N ASP A 802 13.17 26.71 -0.45
CA ASP A 802 14.47 26.06 -0.24
C ASP A 802 14.85 25.90 1.24
N GLY A 803 14.06 26.51 2.15
CA GLY A 803 14.32 26.51 3.60
C GLY A 803 15.27 27.61 4.05
N THR A 804 15.69 28.49 3.16
CA THR A 804 16.45 29.70 3.51
C THR A 804 15.49 30.80 3.94
N PRO A 805 15.67 31.44 5.11
CA PRO A 805 14.85 32.56 5.55
C PRO A 805 14.84 33.73 4.57
N TYR A 806 13.65 34.17 4.18
CA TYR A 806 13.49 35.35 3.31
C TYR A 806 12.68 36.43 4.03
N LYS A 807 13.32 37.58 4.30
CA LYS A 807 12.73 38.65 5.11
C LYS A 807 12.07 38.13 6.40
N PRO A 808 12.76 37.32 7.21
CA PRO A 808 12.15 36.68 8.38
C PRO A 808 11.84 37.73 9.46
N THR A 809 10.77 37.47 10.22
CA THR A 809 10.60 38.09 11.54
C THR A 809 11.40 37.25 12.53
N VAL A 810 12.33 37.93 13.25
CA VAL A 810 13.31 37.21 14.10
C VAL A 810 12.99 37.49 15.56
N TYR A 811 12.99 36.43 16.37
CA TYR A 811 12.92 36.48 17.82
C TYR A 811 14.15 35.81 18.41
N GLU A 812 14.83 36.47 19.36
CA GLU A 812 16.09 35.97 19.89
C GLU A 812 16.18 36.12 21.41
N ILE A 813 16.84 35.18 22.09
CA ILE A 813 17.28 35.32 23.46
C ILE A 813 18.75 34.91 23.53
N LYS A 814 19.56 35.69 24.26
CA LYS A 814 21.00 35.48 24.43
C LYS A 814 21.36 35.16 25.87
N LYS A 815 22.54 34.60 26.07
CA LYS A 815 23.10 34.23 27.38
C LYS A 815 22.20 33.23 28.12
N VAL A 816 21.75 32.24 27.39
CA VAL A 816 20.98 31.12 27.93
C VAL A 816 21.97 30.03 28.36
N ASP A 817 21.83 29.60 29.59
CA ASP A 817 22.50 28.41 30.12
C ASP A 817 21.51 27.28 30.27
N GLY A 818 21.91 26.04 29.95
CA GLY A 818 21.06 24.87 30.12
C GLY A 818 21.77 23.56 29.87
N THR A 819 21.43 22.55 30.63
CA THR A 819 21.89 21.18 30.39
C THR A 819 20.91 20.49 29.44
N LEU A 820 21.42 19.87 28.39
CA LEU A 820 20.61 19.12 27.43
C LEU A 820 19.89 17.97 28.16
N ALA A 821 18.58 17.96 28.14
CA ALA A 821 17.77 16.90 28.74
C ALA A 821 17.76 15.66 27.85
N ALA A 822 18.04 14.49 28.43
CA ALA A 822 18.11 13.24 27.68
C ALA A 822 16.75 12.92 27.01
N GLY A 823 16.77 12.76 25.67
CA GLY A 823 15.58 12.46 24.87
C GLY A 823 14.63 13.64 24.62
N ALA A 824 14.97 14.85 25.11
CA ALA A 824 14.17 16.03 24.82
C ALA A 824 14.43 16.58 23.42
N SER A 825 13.40 17.18 22.80
CA SER A 825 13.45 17.81 21.51
C SER A 825 12.88 19.23 21.59
N THR A 826 13.21 20.06 20.59
CA THR A 826 12.59 21.36 20.42
C THR A 826 11.09 21.20 20.16
N ALA A 827 10.28 21.98 20.86
CA ALA A 827 8.84 22.05 20.63
C ALA A 827 8.41 23.51 20.50
N PHE A 828 7.42 23.80 19.66
CA PHE A 828 6.83 25.13 19.59
C PHE A 828 5.37 25.09 19.17
N ARG A 829 4.67 26.12 19.54
CA ARG A 829 3.32 26.41 19.09
C ARG A 829 3.27 27.90 18.70
N LEU A 830 2.93 28.18 17.48
CA LEU A 830 2.83 29.53 16.92
C LEU A 830 1.46 29.70 16.28
N ARG A 831 0.91 30.89 16.32
CA ARG A 831 -0.34 31.21 15.64
C ARG A 831 -0.10 32.29 14.61
N VAL A 832 -0.52 32.03 13.38
CA VAL A 832 -0.37 32.92 12.23
C VAL A 832 -1.74 33.24 11.65
N ASP A 833 -2.01 34.50 11.36
CA ASP A 833 -3.22 34.96 10.68
C ASP A 833 -2.85 35.45 9.27
N ALA A 834 -3.26 34.72 8.27
CA ALA A 834 -3.08 35.06 6.86
C ALA A 834 -4.22 35.96 6.32
N GLY A 835 -5.26 36.23 7.11
CA GLY A 835 -6.43 36.98 6.71
C GLY A 835 -7.23 36.21 5.64
N THR A 836 -7.58 36.94 4.55
CA THR A 836 -8.30 36.34 3.42
C THR A 836 -7.36 35.88 2.29
N LYS A 837 -6.06 35.75 2.56
CA LYS A 837 -5.07 35.45 1.52
C LYS A 837 -4.88 33.97 1.37
N VAL A 838 -4.86 33.51 0.13
CA VAL A 838 -4.66 32.12 -0.25
C VAL A 838 -3.20 31.88 -0.62
N GLY A 839 -2.67 30.71 -0.25
CA GLY A 839 -1.37 30.25 -0.70
C GLY A 839 -0.19 30.84 0.06
N LEU A 840 -0.37 31.42 1.24
CA LEU A 840 0.73 31.74 2.14
C LEU A 840 1.17 30.48 2.88
N ALA A 841 2.47 30.20 2.84
CA ALA A 841 3.07 29.08 3.55
C ALA A 841 4.13 29.62 4.52
N PRO A 842 3.83 29.75 5.82
CA PRO A 842 4.84 30.10 6.80
C PRO A 842 5.88 29.00 6.91
N GLN A 843 7.10 29.40 7.23
CA GLN A 843 8.18 28.50 7.61
C GLN A 843 8.82 28.99 8.90
N VAL A 844 9.37 28.07 9.66
CA VAL A 844 9.95 28.32 10.98
C VAL A 844 11.35 27.73 11.00
N ARG A 845 12.33 28.51 11.49
CA ARG A 845 13.67 28.05 11.79
C ARG A 845 14.02 28.32 13.23
N ILE A 846 14.54 27.33 13.94
CA ILE A 846 15.08 27.46 15.27
C ILE A 846 16.55 27.14 15.21
N SER A 847 17.39 28.05 15.68
CA SER A 847 18.86 27.92 15.64
C SER A 847 19.43 28.07 17.04
N TYR A 848 20.39 27.21 17.36
CA TYR A 848 21.10 27.18 18.64
C TYR A 848 22.58 27.47 18.41
N ASP A 849 23.07 28.55 19.01
CA ASP A 849 24.47 28.83 19.21
C ASP A 849 24.79 28.37 20.65
N LEU A 850 25.49 27.27 20.78
CA LEU A 850 25.66 26.59 22.07
C LEU A 850 26.63 27.29 23.02
N THR A 851 27.54 28.09 22.47
CA THR A 851 28.65 28.73 23.21
C THR A 851 28.55 30.24 23.24
N GLY A 852 27.61 30.86 22.52
CA GLY A 852 27.44 32.30 22.41
C GLY A 852 28.51 32.98 21.57
N ASP A 853 29.19 32.22 20.71
CA ASP A 853 30.24 32.73 19.83
C ASP A 853 29.76 33.35 18.52
N GLY A 854 28.44 33.29 18.28
CA GLY A 854 27.75 33.79 17.09
C GLY A 854 27.61 32.77 15.96
N THR A 855 28.11 31.54 16.15
CA THR A 855 27.96 30.44 15.20
C THR A 855 26.84 29.51 15.65
N PHE A 856 25.91 29.18 14.75
CA PHE A 856 24.82 28.26 15.10
C PHE A 856 25.25 26.81 14.91
N ASP A 857 25.41 26.08 16.00
CA ASP A 857 25.81 24.67 16.04
C ASP A 857 24.70 23.72 15.61
N ARG A 858 23.47 24.11 15.83
CA ARG A 858 22.26 23.36 15.48
C ARG A 858 21.24 24.26 14.82
N VAL A 859 20.70 23.81 13.68
CA VAL A 859 19.63 24.49 12.95
C VAL A 859 18.52 23.52 12.63
N GLU A 860 17.30 23.86 12.99
CA GLU A 860 16.08 23.08 12.75
C GLU A 860 15.12 23.94 11.93
N THR A 861 14.83 23.54 10.69
CA THR A 861 13.89 24.24 9.81
C THR A 861 12.64 23.41 9.63
N PHE A 862 11.47 24.00 9.87
CA PHE A 862 10.16 23.38 9.74
C PHE A 862 9.40 24.03 8.61
N ARG A 863 8.94 23.24 7.64
CA ARG A 863 8.22 23.68 6.46
C ARG A 863 6.76 23.26 6.56
N TYR A 864 5.87 24.19 6.22
CA TYR A 864 4.44 23.95 6.18
C TYR A 864 3.90 24.18 4.77
N PHE A 865 2.75 23.59 4.47
CA PHE A 865 2.05 23.81 3.23
C PHE A 865 1.29 25.15 3.26
N ALA A 866 0.84 25.59 2.09
CA ALA A 866 0.08 26.84 1.97
C ALA A 866 -1.20 26.75 2.81
N THR A 867 -1.50 27.88 3.47
CA THR A 867 -2.76 28.04 4.20
C THR A 867 -3.93 28.15 3.21
N ASP A 868 -5.01 27.47 3.50
CA ASP A 868 -6.33 27.79 2.93
C ASP A 868 -6.81 29.15 3.47
N PRO A 869 -7.79 29.81 2.81
CA PRO A 869 -8.33 31.08 3.29
C PRO A 869 -9.19 30.84 4.54
N VAL A 870 -8.55 30.55 5.66
CA VAL A 870 -9.19 30.55 6.97
C VAL A 870 -9.06 31.95 7.53
N THR A 871 -10.18 32.59 7.83
CA THR A 871 -10.18 33.88 8.52
C THR A 871 -9.88 33.63 10.00
N GLY A 872 -8.73 34.12 10.47
CA GLY A 872 -8.33 34.08 11.87
C GLY A 872 -6.99 33.39 12.08
N TRP A 873 -6.71 33.08 13.35
CA TRP A 873 -5.44 32.54 13.79
C TRP A 873 -5.35 31.03 13.57
N GLU A 874 -4.42 30.59 12.71
CA GLU A 874 -4.06 29.20 12.51
C GLU A 874 -2.86 28.79 13.35
N GLU A 875 -2.82 27.56 13.81
CA GLU A 875 -1.77 27.06 14.69
C GLU A 875 -0.72 26.26 13.91
N TYR A 876 0.55 26.56 14.17
CA TYR A 876 1.72 25.88 13.58
C TYR A 876 2.58 25.31 14.71
N THR A 877 2.81 24.00 14.65
CA THR A 877 3.64 23.25 15.61
C THR A 877 4.78 22.51 14.91
N GLN A 878 5.80 22.11 15.66
CA GLN A 878 6.89 21.31 15.10
C GLN A 878 6.40 19.95 14.54
N ALA A 879 5.33 19.40 15.11
CA ALA A 879 4.76 18.13 14.67
C ALA A 879 3.99 18.24 13.35
N ALA A 880 3.43 19.43 13.05
CA ALA A 880 2.71 19.69 11.80
C ALA A 880 3.64 20.08 10.64
N GLY A 881 4.91 20.35 10.90
CA GLY A 881 5.89 20.78 9.92
C GLY A 881 6.85 19.66 9.49
N THR A 882 7.26 19.71 8.22
CA THR A 882 8.36 18.84 7.76
C THR A 882 9.70 19.39 8.23
N ALA A 883 10.40 18.66 9.11
CA ALA A 883 11.64 19.09 9.70
C ALA A 883 12.86 18.78 8.81
N ALA A 884 13.76 19.77 8.67
CA ALA A 884 15.12 19.59 8.17
C ALA A 884 16.09 20.04 9.27
N VAL A 885 17.02 19.17 9.66
CA VAL A 885 17.89 19.38 10.81
C VAL A 885 19.33 19.25 10.40
N THR A 886 20.18 20.22 10.84
CA THR A 886 21.64 20.19 10.67
C THR A 886 22.33 20.46 11.99
N GLY A 887 23.49 19.85 12.22
CA GLY A 887 24.26 19.96 13.47
C GLY A 887 23.71 19.09 14.60
N SER A 888 24.31 19.18 15.78
CA SER A 888 23.99 18.40 16.97
C SER A 888 23.70 19.31 18.16
N LEU A 889 22.83 18.87 19.07
CA LEU A 889 22.61 19.53 20.35
C LEU A 889 23.73 19.18 21.33
N GLY A 890 24.09 20.13 22.17
CA GLY A 890 24.97 20.01 23.33
C GLY A 890 24.45 20.92 24.45
N ASN A 891 25.14 21.03 25.57
CA ASN A 891 24.75 21.96 26.62
C ASN A 891 24.88 23.42 26.13
N LEU A 892 23.98 24.30 26.57
CA LEU A 892 24.06 25.73 26.36
C LEU A 892 24.93 26.36 27.43
N THR A 893 25.91 27.16 27.01
CA THR A 893 26.77 27.94 27.91
C THR A 893 26.83 29.36 27.38
N ALA A 894 26.12 30.28 28.04
CA ALA A 894 25.90 31.65 27.57
C ALA A 894 25.41 31.69 26.11
N GLY A 895 24.70 30.66 25.68
CA GLY A 895 24.30 30.41 24.30
C GLY A 895 23.18 31.36 23.80
N THR A 896 22.89 31.28 22.50
CA THR A 896 21.82 32.05 21.86
C THR A 896 20.80 31.10 21.26
N VAL A 897 19.50 31.35 21.49
CA VAL A 897 18.40 30.69 20.81
C VAL A 897 17.69 31.71 19.92
N ARG A 898 17.60 31.40 18.62
CA ARG A 898 16.95 32.26 17.63
C ARG A 898 15.83 31.51 16.96
N LEU A 899 14.66 32.17 16.88
CA LEU A 899 13.50 31.75 16.10
C LEU A 899 13.32 32.72 14.93
N GLU A 900 13.21 32.21 13.74
CA GLU A 900 12.92 32.94 12.50
C GLU A 900 11.63 32.42 11.89
N ILE A 901 10.71 33.32 11.55
CA ILE A 901 9.43 32.98 10.91
C ILE A 901 9.29 33.82 9.65
N TRP A 902 8.93 33.21 8.53
CA TRP A 902 8.73 33.94 7.27
C TRP A 902 7.67 33.25 6.40
N ASN A 903 7.05 34.02 5.51
CA ASN A 903 6.22 33.47 4.45
C ASN A 903 7.13 32.98 3.31
N ALA A 904 7.03 31.69 2.96
CA ALA A 904 7.85 31.09 1.90
C ALA A 904 7.13 31.02 0.55
N LEU A 905 5.86 31.43 0.49
CA LEU A 905 5.03 31.38 -0.70
C LEU A 905 4.05 32.55 -0.70
N GLY A 906 3.71 33.04 -1.91
CA GLY A 906 2.65 34.03 -2.14
C GLY A 906 3.09 35.48 -2.10
N ASN A 907 2.16 36.38 -2.47
CA ASN A 907 2.34 37.83 -2.55
C ASN A 907 1.45 38.51 -1.51
N GLY A 908 1.77 38.33 -0.24
CA GLY A 908 1.01 38.94 0.82
C GLY A 908 1.68 38.85 2.17
N THR A 909 1.28 39.68 3.09
CA THR A 909 1.73 39.68 4.48
C THR A 909 0.79 38.82 5.33
N SER A 910 1.28 38.20 6.38
CA SER A 910 0.51 37.58 7.45
C SER A 910 0.94 38.14 8.80
N GLN A 911 0.28 37.72 9.86
CA GLN A 911 0.64 38.14 11.22
C GLN A 911 0.94 36.93 12.09
N VAL A 912 1.96 37.01 12.95
CA VAL A 912 2.25 36.02 13.99
C VAL A 912 1.87 36.57 15.36
N GLN A 913 1.13 35.80 16.15
CA GLN A 913 0.70 36.22 17.49
C GLN A 913 1.88 36.32 18.45
N THR A 914 1.86 37.31 19.34
CA THR A 914 2.88 37.50 20.37
C THR A 914 2.23 37.74 21.74
N GLY A 915 3.03 37.66 22.80
CA GLY A 915 2.63 38.06 24.16
C GLY A 915 1.69 37.11 24.92
N THR A 916 1.40 35.91 24.39
CA THR A 916 0.50 34.94 25.02
C THR A 916 1.07 33.54 25.03
N ASP A 917 0.48 32.61 25.81
CA ASP A 917 0.78 31.18 25.77
C ASP A 917 0.39 30.52 24.43
N ALA A 918 -0.26 31.25 23.53
CA ALA A 918 -0.58 30.80 22.20
C ALA A 918 0.60 30.89 21.20
N ALA A 919 1.73 31.47 21.60
CA ALA A 919 2.93 31.58 20.78
C ALA A 919 4.18 31.33 21.64
N VAL A 920 4.57 30.08 21.75
CA VAL A 920 5.64 29.61 22.65
C VAL A 920 6.64 28.72 21.92
N VAL A 921 7.89 28.78 22.36
CA VAL A 921 8.98 27.89 21.99
C VAL A 921 9.52 27.24 23.27
N LYS A 922 9.61 25.92 23.28
CA LYS A 922 10.24 25.15 24.32
C LYS A 922 11.52 24.54 23.80
N ILE A 923 12.61 24.84 24.46
CA ILE A 923 13.92 24.30 24.09
C ILE A 923 14.23 23.03 24.91
N PRO A 924 15.02 22.07 24.37
CA PRO A 924 15.31 20.79 24.98
C PRO A 924 16.33 20.86 26.13
N TYR A 925 16.24 21.87 27.02
CA TYR A 925 17.20 22.11 28.09
C TYR A 925 16.52 22.23 29.43
N VAL A 926 17.24 21.84 30.48
CA VAL A 926 16.89 22.01 31.89
C VAL A 926 17.83 22.99 32.58
#